data_f5b66dd1cc450682c8d99208e2d78d54
#
_entry.id   f5b66dd1cc450682c8d99208e2d78d54
#
_cell.length_a   1.000
_cell.length_b   1.000
_cell.length_c   1.000
_cell.angle_alpha   90.00
_cell.angle_beta   90.00
_cell.angle_gamma   90.00
#
_symmetry.space_group_name_H-M   'P 1'
#
loop_
_entity.id
_entity.type
_entity.pdbx_description
1 polymer ?
#
loop_
_entity_poly.entity_id
_entity_poly.type
_entity_poly.pdbx_seq_one_letter_code
_entity_poly.pdbx_strand_id
1 'polypeptide(L)'
;MKLQRHLLLVVLIIFSSAFLFAQKQTITGKVTDSQTGQPLSGVSVRIKSSKNSGTVTNSEGRFTLSAEPRDVLEISYVGFKTESVTLNGETTIAVSLVVASAELNEVVFVGSRGVARAKIETPVPVDIIKVNQIGLPTAKMDLTSVLNYAAPSFNYNKQSGADGADHVDLGTLRGLGPDQTLVLINGKRRHQTAFVALFGTRGRGNSGVDLNAFPEAAVDRIEILRDGASAQYGSDAMAGVINILLKKDINHWTINTGWSGYYDTRNNARKFNGGNQYYSGNAIDGGSYTLSVNNGFAIGKNGGFINISADFLRQAKTYRQADTTNPQLNKNSLAYINTGRRAFGDGSVTTGGIMYNMEIPFSANGKTSFYSFGGYNYKASDAFAYSRNYSAKPERFPTNTDGTLINVPGILRVSNDGETYYNPHIQTHIMDISAALGIKGSMGNDWGWDLSNTIGRNDFHYYGDKTFNASNLGKSAPNHFDDGGFNFLQNTLNLDVSKYFKHVAQGLNLGLGAEYRYERYAIYQGEDASFKSLTNQQIIYPNLVGDGNYDSLRSPAAGSQGFPGFSNTDAVTANRTNVGVYADGALDVTKEWLLDGAVRFENYSDFGSVFTGKLATRYKLLSNFNIRGSISTGFRAPSLAQIHFSNTLTSFSGGALVQSLIAPNTSGIARAAGIPDLKQETSVNGSLGFSWKPVKNFTFTADGYIVKVKNRIVLSGLFSKDDPTLPPSFTSQFPSDVATAQFFANAVTTTNVGLDIVADYTMKWDQNTLKVLLAGNIQHISIDDIHIPSALNDSKLHQKTFYSDREEAFLKASAPKGKWSLGLDYTRGKLGFGAHLTYYGKIVLLGFGDGASPSGDNPNYSGINPQVPTDADPSVYVPEVFNYNAKVTTDIYASVKLSKNLSIFAGADNVFNVHPNLGVNPLAKGWAGDNESGGPWDSVQMGFNGRRLFGKLAFNF
;
A
#
# COMPACT_ATOMS: atom_id res chain seq x y z
N MET A 1 56.71 -21.30 -78.68
CA MET A 1 56.93 -20.47 -77.46
C MET A 1 56.06 -19.21 -77.30
N LYS A 2 55.40 -18.73 -78.35
CA LYS A 2 54.54 -17.54 -78.17
C LYS A 2 53.12 -17.85 -77.64
N LEU A 3 52.60 -19.01 -77.85
CA LEU A 3 51.25 -19.39 -77.43
C LEU A 3 51.16 -19.68 -75.88
N GLN A 4 52.23 -20.23 -75.33
CA GLN A 4 52.25 -20.52 -73.85
C GLN A 4 52.35 -19.29 -72.97
N ARG A 5 52.93 -18.19 -73.48
CA ARG A 5 53.04 -16.90 -72.77
C ARG A 5 51.69 -16.18 -72.66
N HIS A 6 50.86 -16.35 -73.71
CA HIS A 6 49.50 -15.69 -73.63
C HIS A 6 48.51 -16.50 -72.78
N LEU A 7 48.67 -17.86 -72.71
CA LEU A 7 47.86 -18.66 -71.78
C LEU A 7 48.20 -18.40 -70.31
N LEU A 8 49.47 -18.14 -69.98
CA LEU A 8 49.89 -17.81 -68.61
C LEU A 8 49.44 -16.42 -68.23
N LEU A 9 49.37 -15.46 -69.12
CA LEU A 9 48.85 -14.11 -68.82
C LEU A 9 47.34 -14.07 -68.62
N VAL A 10 46.60 -14.88 -69.38
CA VAL A 10 45.11 -15.04 -69.20
C VAL A 10 44.82 -15.77 -67.94
N VAL A 11 45.57 -16.78 -67.54
CA VAL A 11 45.40 -17.47 -66.24
C VAL A 11 45.78 -16.55 -65.08
N LEU A 12 46.81 -15.71 -65.22
CA LEU A 12 47.17 -14.69 -64.17
C LEU A 12 46.07 -13.60 -64.02
N ILE A 13 45.42 -13.20 -65.16
CA ILE A 13 44.34 -12.18 -65.09
C ILE A 13 43.06 -12.81 -64.54
N ILE A 14 42.79 -14.10 -64.75
CA ILE A 14 41.65 -14.80 -64.16
C ILE A 14 41.85 -15.07 -62.65
N PHE A 15 43.10 -15.32 -62.24
CA PHE A 15 43.41 -15.47 -60.78
C PHE A 15 43.54 -14.16 -60.05
N SER A 16 43.76 -13.01 -60.67
CA SER A 16 43.83 -11.70 -60.01
C SER A 16 42.42 -11.09 -59.70
N SER A 17 41.32 -11.63 -60.26
CA SER A 17 39.97 -11.20 -60.01
C SER A 17 39.26 -11.95 -58.84
N ALA A 18 39.95 -12.88 -58.13
CA ALA A 18 39.39 -13.70 -57.08
C ALA A 18 39.68 -13.21 -55.64
N PHE A 19 40.31 -12.07 -55.42
CA PHE A 19 40.55 -11.47 -54.12
C PHE A 19 40.00 -10.04 -54.03
N LEU A 20 38.75 -9.84 -54.38
CA LEU A 20 37.97 -8.71 -53.83
C LEU A 20 37.60 -9.05 -52.37
N PHE A 21 38.55 -8.84 -51.47
CA PHE A 21 38.19 -8.73 -50.06
C PHE A 21 37.19 -7.55 -49.90
N ALA A 22 35.96 -7.85 -49.48
CA ALA A 22 35.01 -6.81 -49.12
C ALA A 22 35.63 -5.95 -48.01
N GLN A 23 36.05 -4.75 -48.39
CA GLN A 23 36.71 -3.82 -47.45
C GLN A 23 35.67 -3.32 -46.47
N LYS A 24 35.88 -3.57 -45.18
CA LYS A 24 35.01 -3.02 -44.13
C LYS A 24 34.95 -1.51 -44.25
N GLN A 25 33.73 -0.99 -44.27
CA GLN A 25 33.45 0.45 -44.29
C GLN A 25 32.86 0.90 -42.96
N THR A 26 33.08 2.14 -42.61
CA THR A 26 32.50 2.75 -41.42
C THR A 26 31.06 3.15 -41.75
N ILE A 27 30.12 2.48 -41.07
CA ILE A 27 28.70 2.79 -41.15
C ILE A 27 28.34 3.71 -39.98
N THR A 28 27.72 4.84 -40.28
CA THR A 28 27.10 5.75 -39.26
C THR A 28 25.59 5.66 -39.37
N GLY A 29 24.90 5.83 -38.27
CA GLY A 29 23.46 5.81 -38.33
C GLY A 29 22.80 6.56 -37.16
N LYS A 30 21.51 6.80 -37.30
CA LYS A 30 20.67 7.37 -36.27
C LYS A 30 19.44 6.47 -36.03
N VAL A 31 19.18 6.15 -34.78
CA VAL A 31 18.00 5.37 -34.37
C VAL A 31 17.04 6.28 -33.62
N THR A 32 15.78 6.25 -34.04
CA THR A 32 14.70 7.04 -33.44
C THR A 32 13.51 6.15 -33.12
N ASP A 33 12.67 6.60 -32.22
CA ASP A 33 11.34 6.03 -31.97
C ASP A 33 10.39 6.43 -33.12
N SER A 34 9.71 5.47 -33.71
CA SER A 34 8.79 5.68 -34.84
C SER A 34 7.53 6.47 -34.49
N GLN A 35 7.14 6.51 -33.21
CA GLN A 35 5.93 7.21 -32.76
C GLN A 35 6.22 8.66 -32.33
N THR A 36 7.35 8.86 -31.64
CA THR A 36 7.70 10.16 -31.07
C THR A 36 8.73 10.92 -31.90
N GLY A 37 9.48 10.24 -32.80
CA GLY A 37 10.61 10.78 -33.55
C GLY A 37 11.84 11.08 -32.68
N GLN A 38 11.80 10.76 -31.38
CA GLN A 38 12.89 11.02 -30.45
C GLN A 38 14.08 10.06 -30.68
N PRO A 39 15.31 10.53 -30.51
CA PRO A 39 16.47 9.67 -30.60
C PRO A 39 16.53 8.64 -29.48
N LEU A 40 16.84 7.40 -29.78
CA LEU A 40 16.95 6.31 -28.82
C LEU A 40 18.42 6.07 -28.46
N SER A 41 18.78 6.33 -27.22
CA SER A 41 20.09 6.08 -26.63
C SER A 41 20.19 4.65 -26.10
N GLY A 42 21.38 4.02 -26.22
CA GLY A 42 21.61 2.67 -25.70
C GLY A 42 21.05 1.54 -26.55
N VAL A 43 20.62 1.82 -27.79
CA VAL A 43 20.17 0.80 -28.74
C VAL A 43 21.35 -0.06 -29.15
N SER A 44 21.23 -1.37 -29.03
CA SER A 44 22.24 -2.32 -29.51
C SER A 44 22.17 -2.46 -31.03
N VAL A 45 23.27 -2.21 -31.69
CA VAL A 45 23.45 -2.38 -33.15
C VAL A 45 24.55 -3.39 -33.35
N ARG A 46 24.25 -4.56 -33.92
CA ARG A 46 25.24 -5.63 -34.12
C ARG A 46 25.13 -6.23 -35.51
N ILE A 47 26.24 -6.76 -36.00
CA ILE A 47 26.26 -7.51 -37.27
C ILE A 47 25.72 -8.91 -37.00
N LYS A 48 24.63 -9.28 -37.69
CA LYS A 48 23.91 -10.55 -37.46
C LYS A 48 24.80 -11.79 -37.69
N SER A 49 25.74 -11.72 -38.61
CA SER A 49 26.70 -12.78 -38.94
C SER A 49 27.86 -12.89 -37.92
N SER A 50 28.10 -11.87 -37.07
CA SER A 50 29.26 -11.78 -36.17
C SER A 50 28.83 -11.50 -34.72
N LYS A 51 29.04 -12.48 -33.84
CA LYS A 51 28.65 -12.35 -32.41
C LYS A 51 29.46 -11.29 -31.63
N ASN A 52 30.62 -10.86 -32.15
CA ASN A 52 31.52 -9.96 -31.42
C ASN A 52 31.64 -8.57 -32.07
N SER A 53 30.84 -8.28 -33.10
CA SER A 53 30.89 -6.97 -33.80
C SER A 53 29.57 -6.23 -33.60
N GLY A 54 29.59 -5.23 -32.71
CA GLY A 54 28.44 -4.40 -32.41
C GLY A 54 28.84 -3.11 -31.72
N THR A 55 27.88 -2.19 -31.60
CA THR A 55 28.00 -0.90 -30.94
C THR A 55 26.68 -0.55 -30.29
N VAL A 56 26.62 0.53 -29.52
CA VAL A 56 25.40 1.08 -28.97
C VAL A 56 25.21 2.54 -29.37
N THR A 57 23.96 3.00 -29.48
CA THR A 57 23.68 4.41 -29.81
C THR A 57 24.02 5.32 -28.63
N ASN A 58 24.51 6.53 -28.94
CA ASN A 58 24.74 7.60 -27.97
C ASN A 58 23.43 8.34 -27.60
N SER A 59 23.51 9.37 -26.77
CA SER A 59 22.36 10.20 -26.33
C SER A 59 21.58 10.85 -27.47
N GLU A 60 22.20 11.05 -28.65
CA GLU A 60 21.52 11.58 -29.84
C GLU A 60 20.95 10.48 -30.74
N GLY A 61 20.98 9.23 -30.29
CA GLY A 61 20.58 8.07 -31.06
C GLY A 61 21.56 7.69 -32.16
N ARG A 62 22.78 8.25 -32.21
CA ARG A 62 23.78 8.00 -33.24
C ARG A 62 24.68 6.84 -32.89
N PHE A 63 25.04 6.07 -33.88
CA PHE A 63 26.05 4.99 -33.77
C PHE A 63 27.05 5.01 -34.91
N THR A 64 28.19 4.35 -34.68
CA THR A 64 29.21 4.12 -35.64
C THR A 64 29.69 2.67 -35.52
N LEU A 65 29.73 1.93 -36.63
CA LEU A 65 30.07 0.51 -36.66
C LEU A 65 30.87 0.22 -37.94
N SER A 66 31.90 -0.62 -37.85
CA SER A 66 32.63 -1.11 -39.04
C SER A 66 31.98 -2.40 -39.54
N ALA A 67 31.45 -2.39 -40.76
CA ALA A 67 30.72 -3.51 -41.37
C ALA A 67 31.07 -3.67 -42.85
N GLU A 68 30.80 -4.84 -43.43
CA GLU A 68 30.94 -5.14 -44.83
C GLU A 68 29.72 -4.67 -45.65
N PRO A 69 29.86 -4.33 -46.95
CA PRO A 69 28.77 -3.73 -47.75
C PRO A 69 27.51 -4.58 -47.93
N ARG A 70 27.47 -5.83 -47.45
CA ARG A 70 26.32 -6.74 -47.52
C ARG A 70 25.94 -7.33 -46.16
N ASP A 71 26.52 -6.81 -45.09
CA ASP A 71 26.17 -7.25 -43.75
C ASP A 71 24.71 -6.87 -43.40
N VAL A 72 24.10 -7.70 -42.56
CA VAL A 72 22.77 -7.43 -41.98
C VAL A 72 23.00 -6.90 -40.55
N LEU A 73 22.61 -5.67 -40.33
CA LEU A 73 22.63 -5.10 -38.99
C LEU A 73 21.33 -5.50 -38.25
N GLU A 74 21.49 -6.04 -37.07
CA GLU A 74 20.37 -6.31 -36.14
C GLU A 74 20.37 -5.21 -35.08
N ILE A 75 19.28 -4.46 -35.05
CA ILE A 75 19.10 -3.28 -34.21
C ILE A 75 18.02 -3.60 -33.20
N SER A 76 18.39 -3.67 -31.90
CA SER A 76 17.51 -4.07 -30.82
C SER A 76 17.59 -3.12 -29.65
N TYR A 77 16.43 -2.84 -29.07
CA TYR A 77 16.29 -2.00 -27.89
C TYR A 77 15.16 -2.53 -27.02
N VAL A 78 15.33 -2.45 -25.69
CA VAL A 78 14.31 -2.93 -24.75
C VAL A 78 13.02 -2.13 -24.94
N GLY A 79 11.91 -2.83 -25.15
CA GLY A 79 10.61 -2.21 -25.43
C GLY A 79 10.33 -1.93 -26.92
N PHE A 80 11.26 -2.23 -27.84
CA PHE A 80 11.08 -2.02 -29.27
C PHE A 80 11.23 -3.33 -30.06
N LYS A 81 10.56 -3.40 -31.21
CA LYS A 81 10.70 -4.52 -32.15
C LYS A 81 12.10 -4.49 -32.75
N THR A 82 12.79 -5.61 -32.66
CA THR A 82 14.11 -5.76 -33.30
C THR A 82 13.96 -5.58 -34.81
N GLU A 83 14.76 -4.68 -35.38
CA GLU A 83 14.78 -4.39 -36.82
C GLU A 83 16.07 -4.95 -37.45
N SER A 84 15.95 -5.46 -38.66
CA SER A 84 17.10 -5.96 -39.42
C SER A 84 17.26 -5.14 -40.68
N VAL A 85 18.42 -4.48 -40.83
CA VAL A 85 18.76 -3.63 -41.97
C VAL A 85 19.88 -4.28 -42.75
N THR A 86 19.65 -4.60 -44.01
CA THR A 86 20.69 -5.13 -44.91
C THR A 86 21.40 -3.95 -45.53
N LEU A 87 22.72 -3.91 -45.41
CA LEU A 87 23.55 -2.88 -46.06
C LEU A 87 23.67 -3.18 -47.52
N ASN A 88 23.34 -2.23 -48.37
CA ASN A 88 23.49 -2.32 -49.86
C ASN A 88 24.56 -1.36 -50.36
N GLY A 89 25.61 -1.11 -49.52
CA GLY A 89 26.68 -0.17 -49.83
C GLY A 89 26.49 1.22 -49.21
N GLU A 90 25.39 1.48 -48.47
CA GLU A 90 25.19 2.74 -47.78
C GLU A 90 26.14 2.86 -46.56
N THR A 91 26.72 4.05 -46.38
CA THR A 91 27.57 4.39 -45.23
C THR A 91 26.83 5.16 -44.14
N THR A 92 25.57 5.57 -44.41
CA THR A 92 24.73 6.28 -43.45
C THR A 92 23.32 5.73 -43.51
N ILE A 93 22.77 5.31 -42.35
CA ILE A 93 21.45 4.73 -42.27
C ILE A 93 20.62 5.44 -41.20
N ALA A 94 19.33 5.58 -41.45
CA ALA A 94 18.35 6.05 -40.45
C ALA A 94 17.36 4.91 -40.16
N VAL A 95 17.19 4.60 -38.89
CA VAL A 95 16.31 3.51 -38.45
C VAL A 95 15.30 4.07 -37.47
N SER A 96 14.02 3.81 -37.72
CA SER A 96 12.94 4.13 -36.80
C SER A 96 12.44 2.83 -36.19
N LEU A 97 12.74 2.62 -34.91
CA LEU A 97 12.24 1.45 -34.21
C LEU A 97 10.78 1.64 -33.86
N VAL A 98 9.99 0.66 -34.14
CA VAL A 98 8.57 0.58 -33.73
C VAL A 98 8.55 0.04 -32.31
N VAL A 99 7.87 0.75 -31.40
CA VAL A 99 7.60 0.22 -30.06
C VAL A 99 7.00 -1.18 -30.25
N ALA A 100 7.63 -2.20 -29.69
CA ALA A 100 7.03 -3.50 -29.64
C ALA A 100 5.67 -3.29 -28.98
N SER A 101 4.58 -3.77 -29.59
CA SER A 101 3.25 -3.66 -28.99
C SER A 101 3.35 -4.22 -27.59
N ALA A 102 3.34 -3.32 -26.61
CA ALA A 102 4.08 -3.43 -25.35
C ALA A 102 3.52 -4.46 -24.37
N GLU A 103 2.47 -5.19 -24.72
CA GLU A 103 1.76 -6.08 -23.79
C GLU A 103 2.14 -7.56 -23.92
N LEU A 104 2.95 -7.92 -24.91
CA LEU A 104 3.13 -9.34 -25.27
C LEU A 104 4.51 -9.93 -24.94
N ASN A 105 5.51 -9.10 -24.63
CA ASN A 105 6.84 -9.54 -24.23
C ASN A 105 7.40 -8.66 -23.10
N GLU A 106 6.53 -8.20 -22.19
CA GLU A 106 7.00 -7.45 -21.01
C GLU A 106 7.88 -8.35 -20.15
N VAL A 107 9.10 -7.86 -19.94
CA VAL A 107 10.12 -8.56 -19.15
C VAL A 107 9.96 -8.12 -17.70
N VAL A 108 9.86 -9.09 -16.80
CA VAL A 108 9.74 -8.88 -15.36
C VAL A 108 11.08 -9.11 -14.67
N PHE A 109 11.32 -8.33 -13.63
CA PHE A 109 12.51 -8.41 -12.78
C PHE A 109 12.25 -9.16 -11.47
N VAL A 110 10.99 -9.28 -11.04
CA VAL A 110 10.63 -10.07 -9.85
C VAL A 110 10.44 -11.54 -10.17
N GLY A 111 10.71 -12.41 -9.17
CA GLY A 111 10.52 -13.86 -9.28
C GLY A 111 11.74 -14.62 -9.79
N SER A 112 12.87 -13.94 -10.05
CA SER A 112 14.18 -14.54 -10.35
C SER A 112 15.28 -13.53 -10.02
N ARG A 113 16.36 -13.99 -9.43
CA ARG A 113 17.53 -13.15 -9.07
C ARG A 113 18.55 -12.98 -10.19
N GLY A 114 18.20 -13.28 -11.42
CA GLY A 114 19.13 -13.22 -12.54
C GLY A 114 18.53 -12.64 -13.81
N VAL A 115 18.50 -13.44 -14.89
CA VAL A 115 18.00 -12.97 -16.19
C VAL A 115 16.50 -12.73 -16.13
N ALA A 116 16.07 -11.52 -16.47
CA ALA A 116 14.66 -11.15 -16.55
C ALA A 116 13.92 -12.01 -17.61
N ARG A 117 12.66 -12.38 -17.33
CA ARG A 117 11.84 -13.27 -18.18
C ARG A 117 10.58 -12.57 -18.67
N ALA A 118 10.03 -13.04 -19.78
CA ALA A 118 8.71 -12.57 -20.22
C ALA A 118 7.64 -12.95 -19.17
N LYS A 119 6.68 -12.05 -18.90
CA LYS A 119 5.59 -12.22 -17.91
C LYS A 119 4.91 -13.59 -17.98
N ILE A 120 4.61 -14.09 -19.19
CA ILE A 120 3.94 -15.39 -19.39
C ILE A 120 4.87 -16.60 -19.16
N GLU A 121 6.17 -16.41 -19.09
CA GLU A 121 7.19 -17.46 -18.93
C GLU A 121 7.71 -17.59 -17.50
N THR A 122 7.20 -16.77 -16.57
CA THR A 122 7.54 -16.86 -15.16
C THR A 122 6.98 -18.12 -14.50
N PRO A 123 7.73 -18.77 -13.61
CA PRO A 123 7.24 -19.96 -12.88
C PRO A 123 6.18 -19.63 -11.83
N VAL A 124 5.93 -18.35 -11.58
CA VAL A 124 5.00 -17.80 -10.59
C VAL A 124 4.21 -16.65 -11.19
N PRO A 125 2.99 -16.33 -10.68
CA PRO A 125 2.17 -15.25 -11.23
C PRO A 125 2.77 -13.86 -10.94
N VAL A 126 2.94 -13.05 -11.99
CA VAL A 126 3.41 -11.67 -11.93
C VAL A 126 2.48 -10.77 -12.73
N ASP A 127 2.01 -9.68 -12.10
CA ASP A 127 1.28 -8.61 -12.78
C ASP A 127 2.23 -7.44 -13.08
N ILE A 128 2.00 -6.77 -14.21
CA ILE A 128 2.70 -5.55 -14.60
C ILE A 128 1.65 -4.45 -14.74
N ILE A 129 1.77 -3.39 -13.96
CA ILE A 129 0.82 -2.29 -13.90
C ILE A 129 1.52 -1.00 -14.30
N LYS A 130 1.09 -0.42 -15.42
CA LYS A 130 1.54 0.90 -15.89
C LYS A 130 0.65 1.96 -15.27
N VAL A 131 1.14 2.60 -14.23
CA VAL A 131 0.39 3.54 -13.39
C VAL A 131 -0.27 4.65 -14.21
N ASN A 132 0.46 5.29 -15.11
CA ASN A 132 -0.05 6.37 -15.95
C ASN A 132 -1.19 5.97 -16.89
N GLN A 133 -1.26 4.71 -17.32
CA GLN A 133 -2.32 4.24 -18.22
C GLN A 133 -3.68 4.13 -17.50
N ILE A 134 -3.67 3.96 -16.18
CA ILE A 134 -4.86 3.80 -15.35
C ILE A 134 -5.15 5.10 -14.59
N GLY A 135 -4.13 5.71 -13.99
CA GLY A 135 -4.27 6.90 -13.16
C GLY A 135 -4.72 8.13 -13.95
N LEU A 136 -4.13 8.41 -15.12
CA LEU A 136 -4.45 9.61 -15.90
C LEU A 136 -5.92 9.68 -16.35
N PRO A 137 -6.55 8.60 -16.88
CA PRO A 137 -7.91 8.70 -17.38
C PRO A 137 -8.99 8.60 -16.30
N THR A 138 -8.64 8.43 -15.03
CA THR A 138 -9.59 8.24 -13.92
C THR A 138 -9.38 9.27 -12.81
N ALA A 139 -10.28 9.33 -11.82
CA ALA A 139 -10.09 10.14 -10.61
C ALA A 139 -9.08 9.55 -9.63
N LYS A 140 -8.49 8.39 -9.93
CA LYS A 140 -7.46 7.77 -9.10
C LYS A 140 -6.20 8.64 -9.16
N MET A 141 -5.84 9.21 -8.01
CA MET A 141 -4.77 10.21 -7.90
C MET A 141 -3.60 9.73 -7.02
N ASP A 142 -3.56 8.43 -6.75
CA ASP A 142 -2.57 7.80 -5.87
C ASP A 142 -2.33 6.34 -6.27
N LEU A 143 -1.18 5.80 -5.89
CA LEU A 143 -0.74 4.46 -6.26
C LEU A 143 -1.65 3.37 -5.68
N THR A 144 -2.10 3.52 -4.44
CA THR A 144 -2.95 2.51 -3.79
C THR A 144 -4.30 2.36 -4.50
N SER A 145 -4.90 3.46 -4.95
CA SER A 145 -6.15 3.45 -5.72
C SER A 145 -5.99 2.80 -7.10
N VAL A 146 -4.85 3.06 -7.78
CA VAL A 146 -4.52 2.39 -9.05
C VAL A 146 -4.33 0.90 -8.86
N LEU A 147 -3.58 0.48 -7.82
CA LEU A 147 -3.35 -0.93 -7.52
C LEU A 147 -4.64 -1.65 -7.10
N ASN A 148 -5.50 -0.98 -6.32
CA ASN A 148 -6.79 -1.54 -5.92
C ASN A 148 -7.71 -1.87 -7.11
N TYR A 149 -7.61 -1.10 -8.20
CA TYR A 149 -8.35 -1.36 -9.43
C TYR A 149 -7.68 -2.46 -10.29
N ALA A 150 -6.36 -2.38 -10.50
CA ALA A 150 -5.66 -3.17 -11.51
C ALA A 150 -5.15 -4.53 -11.02
N ALA A 151 -4.84 -4.65 -9.73
CA ALA A 151 -4.32 -5.89 -9.16
C ALA A 151 -5.46 -6.72 -8.55
N PRO A 152 -5.64 -8.00 -8.95
CA PRO A 152 -6.81 -8.78 -8.56
C PRO A 152 -6.96 -8.95 -7.04
N SER A 153 -5.89 -9.32 -6.35
CA SER A 153 -5.91 -9.61 -4.91
C SER A 153 -5.36 -8.49 -4.02
N PHE A 154 -5.05 -7.31 -4.58
CA PHE A 154 -4.69 -6.13 -3.81
C PHE A 154 -5.95 -5.39 -3.35
N ASN A 155 -6.06 -5.07 -2.06
CA ASN A 155 -7.21 -4.39 -1.48
C ASN A 155 -6.78 -3.15 -0.73
N TYR A 156 -7.49 -2.05 -1.00
CA TYR A 156 -7.30 -0.76 -0.35
C TYR A 156 -8.62 0.01 -0.30
N ASN A 157 -8.83 0.73 0.77
CA ASN A 157 -9.80 1.82 0.87
C ASN A 157 -9.29 2.82 1.91
N LYS A 158 -9.60 4.10 1.72
CA LYS A 158 -9.25 5.16 2.68
C LYS A 158 -9.89 4.85 4.01
N GLN A 159 -9.11 4.92 5.10
CA GLN A 159 -9.63 4.80 6.46
C GLN A 159 -10.09 6.16 6.97
N SER A 160 -11.10 6.19 7.84
CA SER A 160 -11.65 7.41 8.44
C SER A 160 -12.21 7.10 9.81
N GLY A 161 -11.96 7.95 10.79
CA GLY A 161 -12.32 7.74 12.20
C GLY A 161 -11.52 6.60 12.83
N ALA A 162 -10.25 6.47 12.50
CA ALA A 162 -9.40 5.33 12.87
C ALA A 162 -8.09 5.74 13.56
N ASP A 163 -8.06 6.88 14.24
CA ASP A 163 -7.02 7.38 15.15
C ASP A 163 -5.56 7.12 14.69
N GLY A 164 -5.23 7.52 13.46
CA GLY A 164 -3.89 7.32 12.88
C GLY A 164 -3.93 6.58 11.55
N ALA A 165 -4.74 5.53 11.39
CA ALA A 165 -4.92 4.87 10.09
C ALA A 165 -5.54 5.79 9.02
N ASP A 166 -6.16 6.88 9.41
CA ASP A 166 -6.64 7.97 8.54
C ASP A 166 -5.51 8.65 7.76
N HIS A 167 -4.28 8.59 8.28
CA HIS A 167 -3.14 9.39 7.84
C HIS A 167 -2.16 8.62 6.97
N VAL A 168 -2.26 7.27 6.93
CA VAL A 168 -1.42 6.37 6.12
C VAL A 168 -2.26 5.51 5.19
N ASP A 169 -1.68 5.13 4.08
CA ASP A 169 -2.39 4.40 3.03
C ASP A 169 -1.81 2.96 2.90
N LEU A 170 -2.26 2.07 3.80
CA LEU A 170 -1.83 0.69 3.86
C LEU A 170 -2.73 -0.21 2.98
N GLY A 171 -2.12 -0.95 2.07
CA GLY A 171 -2.80 -1.93 1.24
C GLY A 171 -2.53 -3.36 1.68
N THR A 172 -3.47 -4.26 1.40
CA THR A 172 -3.33 -5.70 1.67
C THR A 172 -3.28 -6.49 0.39
N LEU A 173 -2.50 -7.57 0.36
CA LEU A 173 -2.41 -8.50 -0.76
C LEU A 173 -2.92 -9.88 -0.31
N ARG A 174 -3.82 -10.50 -1.10
CA ARG A 174 -4.41 -11.82 -0.77
C ARG A 174 -5.06 -11.87 0.63
N GLY A 175 -5.57 -10.74 1.14
CA GLY A 175 -6.18 -10.62 2.46
C GLY A 175 -5.22 -10.76 3.64
N LEU A 176 -3.91 -10.84 3.40
CA LEU A 176 -2.88 -10.82 4.43
C LEU A 176 -2.55 -9.38 4.84
N GLY A 177 -1.87 -9.20 5.97
CA GLY A 177 -1.51 -7.88 6.49
C GLY A 177 -0.59 -7.09 5.54
N PRO A 178 -0.58 -5.75 5.63
CA PRO A 178 0.29 -4.91 4.81
C PRO A 178 1.78 -5.17 5.06
N ASP A 179 2.16 -5.60 6.25
CA ASP A 179 3.53 -6.00 6.64
C ASP A 179 3.88 -7.47 6.27
N GLN A 180 2.91 -8.22 5.74
CA GLN A 180 3.12 -9.55 5.15
C GLN A 180 3.32 -9.49 3.63
N THR A 181 3.45 -8.27 3.07
CA THR A 181 3.74 -7.98 1.67
C THR A 181 5.02 -7.15 1.58
N LEU A 182 6.04 -7.67 0.91
CA LEU A 182 7.29 -6.94 0.74
C LEU A 182 7.17 -5.89 -0.37
N VAL A 183 7.62 -4.67 -0.08
CA VAL A 183 7.72 -3.59 -1.07
C VAL A 183 9.18 -3.34 -1.42
N LEU A 184 9.48 -3.28 -2.71
CA LEU A 184 10.80 -2.97 -3.28
C LEU A 184 10.71 -1.73 -4.15
N ILE A 185 11.82 -0.99 -4.24
CA ILE A 185 12.06 0.05 -5.24
C ILE A 185 13.29 -0.37 -6.06
N ASN A 186 13.15 -0.49 -7.37
CA ASN A 186 14.21 -0.98 -8.27
C ASN A 186 14.88 -2.27 -7.75
N GLY A 187 14.09 -3.17 -7.13
CA GLY A 187 14.56 -4.44 -6.58
C GLY A 187 15.22 -4.37 -5.20
N LYS A 188 15.34 -3.20 -4.57
CA LYS A 188 15.89 -3.04 -3.22
C LYS A 188 14.76 -2.78 -2.20
N ARG A 189 14.90 -3.37 -0.99
CA ARG A 189 13.89 -3.31 0.09
C ARG A 189 13.57 -1.87 0.49
N ARG A 190 12.29 -1.55 0.56
CA ARG A 190 11.77 -0.32 1.13
C ARG A 190 11.52 -0.49 2.63
N HIS A 191 11.83 0.54 3.43
CA HIS A 191 11.49 0.57 4.85
C HIS A 191 9.98 0.72 5.07
N GLN A 192 9.50 0.25 6.22
CA GLN A 192 8.11 0.39 6.65
C GLN A 192 7.86 1.78 7.25
N THR A 193 6.58 2.14 7.43
CA THR A 193 6.20 3.27 8.28
C THR A 193 6.50 2.96 9.74
N ALA A 194 6.67 4.01 10.55
CA ALA A 194 6.77 3.87 12.00
C ALA A 194 5.42 3.50 12.65
N PHE A 195 4.32 3.63 11.91
CA PHE A 195 2.95 3.45 12.37
C PHE A 195 2.56 1.97 12.49
N VAL A 196 1.81 1.64 13.53
CA VAL A 196 1.06 0.38 13.67
C VAL A 196 -0.44 0.68 13.71
N ALA A 197 -1.22 0.01 12.86
CA ALA A 197 -2.66 0.24 12.76
C ALA A 197 -3.39 -0.41 13.96
N LEU A 198 -3.88 0.39 14.88
CA LEU A 198 -4.63 -0.08 16.06
C LEU A 198 -6.14 -0.12 15.79
N PHE A 199 -6.61 0.84 15.01
CA PHE A 199 -8.02 1.00 14.64
C PHE A 199 -8.19 0.90 13.11
N GLY A 200 -9.44 0.78 12.68
CA GLY A 200 -9.80 0.66 11.29
C GLY A 200 -9.95 -0.78 10.81
N THR A 201 -10.43 -0.92 9.59
CA THR A 201 -10.79 -2.21 8.99
C THR A 201 -9.68 -2.81 8.14
N ARG A 202 -8.61 -2.05 7.90
CA ARG A 202 -7.51 -2.45 7.03
C ARG A 202 -6.20 -2.53 7.81
N GLY A 203 -5.59 -3.70 7.81
CA GLY A 203 -4.28 -3.88 8.43
C GLY A 203 -4.26 -3.74 9.95
N ARG A 204 -5.41 -3.96 10.64
CA ARG A 204 -5.49 -3.90 12.10
C ARG A 204 -4.43 -4.77 12.78
N GLY A 205 -3.68 -4.18 13.68
CA GLY A 205 -2.55 -4.81 14.36
C GLY A 205 -1.25 -4.86 13.56
N ASN A 206 -1.22 -4.35 12.32
CA ASN A 206 -0.06 -4.45 11.44
C ASN A 206 0.60 -3.09 11.18
N SER A 207 1.90 -3.13 10.89
CA SER A 207 2.65 -2.04 10.25
C SER A 207 2.66 -2.27 8.72
N GLY A 208 3.34 -1.44 7.95
CA GLY A 208 3.47 -1.65 6.52
C GLY A 208 4.15 -0.48 5.81
N VAL A 209 4.16 -0.51 4.50
CA VAL A 209 4.68 0.58 3.68
C VAL A 209 3.52 1.45 3.19
N ASP A 210 3.61 2.77 3.41
CA ASP A 210 2.71 3.74 2.78
C ASP A 210 3.09 3.86 1.29
N LEU A 211 2.28 3.27 0.41
CA LEU A 211 2.53 3.28 -1.03
C LEU A 211 2.31 4.67 -1.65
N ASN A 212 1.64 5.58 -0.95
CA ASN A 212 1.43 6.96 -1.39
C ASN A 212 2.51 7.92 -0.87
N ALA A 213 3.54 7.41 -0.19
CA ALA A 213 4.75 8.19 0.14
C ALA A 213 5.74 8.32 -1.05
N PHE A 214 5.32 7.94 -2.26
CA PHE A 214 6.13 8.05 -3.47
C PHE A 214 5.46 8.97 -4.48
N PRO A 215 6.23 9.85 -5.17
CA PRO A 215 5.73 10.56 -6.33
C PRO A 215 5.26 9.60 -7.43
N GLU A 216 3.97 9.64 -7.78
CA GLU A 216 3.42 8.85 -8.90
C GLU A 216 4.19 9.14 -10.19
N ALA A 217 4.61 10.38 -10.37
CA ALA A 217 5.41 10.81 -11.53
C ALA A 217 6.74 10.07 -11.67
N ALA A 218 7.31 9.53 -10.58
CA ALA A 218 8.57 8.79 -10.59
C ALA A 218 8.43 7.36 -11.11
N VAL A 219 7.21 6.82 -11.11
CA VAL A 219 6.96 5.40 -11.36
C VAL A 219 6.84 5.13 -12.86
N ASP A 220 7.65 4.22 -13.38
CA ASP A 220 7.51 3.65 -14.72
C ASP A 220 6.41 2.59 -14.74
N ARG A 221 6.56 1.58 -13.89
CA ARG A 221 5.59 0.51 -13.70
C ARG A 221 5.74 -0.16 -12.33
N ILE A 222 4.73 -0.90 -11.95
CA ILE A 222 4.75 -1.74 -10.75
C ILE A 222 4.65 -3.20 -11.17
N GLU A 223 5.53 -4.04 -10.64
CA GLU A 223 5.49 -5.48 -10.81
C GLU A 223 5.00 -6.11 -9.48
N ILE A 224 3.93 -6.91 -9.54
CA ILE A 224 3.39 -7.60 -8.36
C ILE A 224 3.60 -9.10 -8.52
N LEU A 225 4.49 -9.66 -7.73
CA LEU A 225 4.66 -11.09 -7.58
C LEU A 225 3.62 -11.60 -6.58
N ARG A 226 2.63 -12.34 -7.07
CA ARG A 226 1.56 -12.91 -6.24
C ARG A 226 1.91 -14.34 -5.83
N ASP A 227 2.98 -14.49 -5.04
CA ASP A 227 3.43 -15.78 -4.51
C ASP A 227 4.36 -15.57 -3.33
N GLY A 228 4.45 -16.56 -2.43
CA GLY A 228 5.42 -16.52 -1.35
C GLY A 228 6.85 -16.46 -1.90
N ALA A 229 7.65 -15.52 -1.42
CA ALA A 229 8.97 -15.24 -1.96
C ALA A 229 10.03 -14.92 -0.90
N SER A 230 9.80 -15.32 0.37
CA SER A 230 10.76 -15.06 1.45
C SER A 230 12.11 -15.72 1.24
N ALA A 231 12.17 -16.88 0.57
CA ALA A 231 13.44 -17.53 0.22
C ALA A 231 14.28 -16.68 -0.76
N GLN A 232 13.64 -15.88 -1.62
CA GLN A 232 14.31 -15.03 -2.60
C GLN A 232 14.60 -13.63 -2.07
N TYR A 233 13.66 -13.02 -1.30
CA TYR A 233 13.70 -11.60 -0.93
C TYR A 233 13.79 -11.34 0.58
N GLY A 234 13.71 -12.37 1.43
CA GLY A 234 13.77 -12.27 2.89
C GLY A 234 12.39 -12.09 3.54
N SER A 235 12.40 -11.65 4.78
CA SER A 235 11.18 -11.44 5.57
C SER A 235 10.12 -10.60 4.85
N ASP A 236 8.87 -10.72 5.27
CA ASP A 236 7.71 -9.94 4.83
C ASP A 236 7.13 -10.37 3.47
N ALA A 237 7.85 -11.13 2.64
CA ALA A 237 7.39 -11.63 1.35
C ALA A 237 6.52 -12.89 1.49
N MET A 238 5.53 -12.87 2.39
CA MET A 238 4.61 -14.00 2.64
C MET A 238 3.44 -13.99 1.66
N ALA A 239 2.76 -12.85 1.48
CA ALA A 239 1.66 -12.68 0.54
C ALA A 239 2.17 -12.51 -0.90
N GLY A 240 3.31 -11.85 -1.05
CA GLY A 240 3.93 -11.51 -2.32
C GLY A 240 4.92 -10.37 -2.22
N VAL A 241 5.31 -9.86 -3.38
CA VAL A 241 6.25 -8.75 -3.52
C VAL A 241 5.67 -7.69 -4.47
N ILE A 242 5.70 -6.43 -4.07
CA ILE A 242 5.39 -5.27 -4.90
C ILE A 242 6.71 -4.57 -5.23
N ASN A 243 7.14 -4.60 -6.49
CA ASN A 243 8.35 -3.94 -6.93
C ASN A 243 8.01 -2.71 -7.77
N ILE A 244 8.36 -1.54 -7.27
CA ILE A 244 8.17 -0.25 -7.94
C ILE A 244 9.41 0.04 -8.77
N LEU A 245 9.25 0.12 -10.08
CA LEU A 245 10.31 0.47 -10.99
C LEU A 245 10.23 1.95 -11.36
N LEU A 246 11.33 2.65 -11.16
CA LEU A 246 11.42 4.08 -11.39
C LEU A 246 11.76 4.39 -12.85
N LYS A 247 11.27 5.54 -13.34
CA LYS A 247 11.55 6.05 -14.68
C LYS A 247 13.04 6.28 -14.90
N LYS A 248 13.45 6.07 -16.14
CA LYS A 248 14.81 6.30 -16.66
C LYS A 248 14.82 7.24 -17.87
N ASP A 249 13.64 7.74 -18.24
CA ASP A 249 13.48 8.63 -19.42
C ASP A 249 14.33 9.88 -19.24
N ILE A 250 14.95 10.34 -20.35
CA ILE A 250 15.74 11.56 -20.41
C ILE A 250 15.21 12.49 -21.48
N ASN A 251 15.40 13.80 -21.29
CA ASN A 251 15.00 14.84 -22.24
C ASN A 251 13.52 14.79 -22.62
N HIS A 252 12.69 14.43 -21.66
CA HIS A 252 11.24 14.33 -21.84
C HIS A 252 10.50 14.85 -20.61
N TRP A 253 9.89 16.02 -20.74
CA TRP A 253 9.06 16.58 -19.69
C TRP A 253 7.68 15.95 -19.69
N THR A 254 7.26 15.50 -18.52
CA THR A 254 5.88 15.09 -18.24
C THR A 254 5.35 15.96 -17.10
N ILE A 255 4.29 16.72 -17.35
CA ILE A 255 3.61 17.54 -16.34
C ILE A 255 2.15 17.15 -16.34
N ASN A 256 1.64 16.68 -15.20
CA ASN A 256 0.25 16.35 -15.02
C ASN A 256 -0.32 17.22 -13.90
N THR A 257 -1.50 17.78 -14.13
CA THR A 257 -2.25 18.49 -13.11
C THR A 257 -3.72 18.06 -13.15
N GLY A 258 -4.35 18.04 -12.01
CA GLY A 258 -5.73 17.58 -11.90
C GLY A 258 -6.47 18.20 -10.74
N TRP A 259 -7.79 18.24 -10.92
CA TRP A 259 -8.75 18.55 -9.88
C TRP A 259 -9.76 17.42 -9.77
N SER A 260 -10.21 17.14 -8.55
CA SER A 260 -11.38 16.29 -8.32
C SER A 260 -12.13 16.74 -7.07
N GLY A 261 -13.39 16.32 -6.95
CA GLY A 261 -14.21 16.63 -5.79
C GLY A 261 -15.43 15.72 -5.73
N TYR A 262 -15.94 15.49 -4.53
CA TYR A 262 -17.09 14.63 -4.32
C TYR A 262 -18.39 15.42 -4.47
N TYR A 263 -19.25 14.96 -5.37
CA TYR A 263 -20.61 15.45 -5.57
C TYR A 263 -21.60 14.40 -5.09
N ASP A 264 -21.78 14.35 -3.78
CA ASP A 264 -22.73 13.45 -3.14
C ASP A 264 -24.06 14.15 -2.89
N THR A 265 -25.10 13.73 -3.60
CA THR A 265 -26.43 14.30 -3.46
C THR A 265 -27.24 13.74 -2.31
N ARG A 266 -26.79 12.64 -1.68
CA ARG A 266 -27.50 11.93 -0.61
C ARG A 266 -26.97 12.26 0.78
N ASN A 267 -25.67 12.14 1.01
CA ASN A 267 -25.04 12.14 2.32
C ASN A 267 -24.07 13.30 2.56
N ASN A 268 -24.00 14.29 1.65
CA ASN A 268 -23.25 15.50 1.93
C ASN A 268 -23.93 16.28 3.05
N ALA A 269 -23.21 16.66 4.09
CA ALA A 269 -23.69 17.39 5.26
C ALA A 269 -24.36 18.73 4.96
N ARG A 270 -24.23 19.28 3.75
CA ARG A 270 -24.95 20.48 3.29
C ARG A 270 -26.47 20.42 3.55
N LYS A 271 -27.05 19.24 3.59
CA LYS A 271 -28.49 19.06 3.82
C LYS A 271 -28.91 19.26 5.27
N PHE A 272 -27.97 19.23 6.21
CA PHE A 272 -28.23 19.33 7.64
C PHE A 272 -28.10 20.78 8.07
N ASN A 273 -29.23 21.50 8.04
CA ASN A 273 -29.31 22.90 8.38
C ASN A 273 -29.30 23.07 9.89
N GLY A 274 -28.31 23.73 10.47
CA GLY A 274 -28.41 24.23 11.83
C GLY A 274 -27.27 23.86 12.79
N GLY A 275 -26.34 24.78 12.97
CA GLY A 275 -25.42 24.77 14.12
C GLY A 275 -24.23 23.82 14.05
N ASN A 276 -24.17 22.89 13.10
CA ASN A 276 -23.04 22.00 12.96
C ASN A 276 -21.83 22.72 12.37
N GLN A 277 -20.78 22.91 13.17
CA GLN A 277 -19.53 23.56 12.74
C GLN A 277 -18.78 22.80 11.65
N TYR A 278 -19.11 21.54 11.42
CA TYR A 278 -18.45 20.65 10.45
C TYR A 278 -19.21 20.52 9.15
N TYR A 279 -20.13 21.42 8.92
CA TYR A 279 -20.95 21.48 7.73
C TYR A 279 -20.17 22.09 6.57
N SER A 280 -20.18 21.44 5.43
CA SER A 280 -19.72 22.03 4.16
C SER A 280 -20.89 22.78 3.51
N GLY A 281 -20.80 24.11 3.37
CA GLY A 281 -21.79 24.90 2.62
C GLY A 281 -21.82 24.57 1.12
N ASN A 282 -20.86 23.81 0.60
CA ASN A 282 -20.66 23.52 -0.82
C ASN A 282 -21.30 22.20 -1.25
N ALA A 283 -21.83 22.18 -2.47
CA ALA A 283 -22.36 20.97 -3.10
C ALA A 283 -21.27 19.93 -3.41
N ILE A 284 -20.02 20.40 -3.59
CA ILE A 284 -18.84 19.58 -3.82
C ILE A 284 -17.90 19.79 -2.63
N ASP A 285 -17.49 18.72 -1.98
CA ASP A 285 -16.52 18.69 -0.89
C ASP A 285 -15.36 17.73 -1.19
N GLY A 286 -14.38 17.63 -0.30
CA GLY A 286 -13.20 16.80 -0.54
C GLY A 286 -12.42 17.20 -1.79
N GLY A 287 -12.48 18.48 -2.18
CA GLY A 287 -11.78 19.00 -3.35
C GLY A 287 -10.29 18.69 -3.28
N SER A 288 -9.75 18.07 -4.34
CA SER A 288 -8.35 17.67 -4.43
C SER A 288 -7.69 18.33 -5.62
N TYR A 289 -6.46 18.82 -5.45
CA TYR A 289 -5.62 19.37 -6.51
C TYR A 289 -4.32 18.59 -6.54
N THR A 290 -3.90 18.18 -7.74
CA THR A 290 -2.64 17.47 -7.94
C THR A 290 -1.77 18.20 -8.95
N LEU A 291 -0.46 18.15 -8.73
CA LEU A 291 0.55 18.55 -9.70
C LEU A 291 1.67 17.53 -9.63
N SER A 292 2.04 16.94 -10.75
CA SER A 292 3.19 16.06 -10.84
C SER A 292 4.06 16.41 -12.03
N VAL A 293 5.38 16.38 -11.83
CA VAL A 293 6.39 16.77 -12.80
C VAL A 293 7.47 15.71 -12.85
N ASN A 294 7.91 15.34 -14.05
CA ASN A 294 9.03 14.45 -14.25
C ASN A 294 9.88 14.92 -15.42
N ASN A 295 11.20 14.85 -15.27
CA ASN A 295 12.14 14.95 -16.37
C ASN A 295 13.43 14.22 -16.03
N GLY A 296 14.18 13.85 -17.06
CA GLY A 296 15.49 13.26 -16.91
C GLY A 296 16.53 13.96 -17.76
N PHE A 297 17.77 13.80 -17.33
CA PHE A 297 18.94 14.41 -17.96
C PHE A 297 20.01 13.34 -18.19
N ALA A 298 20.72 13.44 -19.31
CA ALA A 298 21.88 12.60 -19.58
C ALA A 298 23.08 13.03 -18.71
N ILE A 299 23.83 12.08 -18.18
CA ILE A 299 25.04 12.31 -17.40
C ILE A 299 26.22 11.63 -18.08
N GLY A 300 27.28 12.41 -18.33
CA GLY A 300 28.49 11.92 -18.94
C GLY A 300 28.31 11.46 -20.39
N LYS A 301 29.33 10.78 -20.93
CA LYS A 301 29.35 10.34 -22.34
C LYS A 301 29.02 8.85 -22.52
N ASN A 302 28.88 8.11 -21.42
CA ASN A 302 28.74 6.65 -21.42
C ASN A 302 27.29 6.18 -21.27
N GLY A 303 26.29 7.05 -21.51
CA GLY A 303 24.88 6.70 -21.40
C GLY A 303 24.32 6.75 -19.96
N GLY A 304 24.98 7.51 -19.07
CA GLY A 304 24.46 7.78 -17.73
C GLY A 304 23.25 8.70 -17.77
N PHE A 305 22.41 8.61 -16.75
CA PHE A 305 21.21 9.44 -16.62
C PHE A 305 20.90 9.79 -15.16
N ILE A 306 20.16 10.85 -14.97
CA ILE A 306 19.40 11.16 -13.77
C ILE A 306 17.97 11.54 -14.18
N ASN A 307 16.98 10.92 -13.58
CA ASN A 307 15.58 11.25 -13.71
C ASN A 307 15.09 11.80 -12.37
N ILE A 308 14.38 12.93 -12.40
CA ILE A 308 13.87 13.63 -11.22
C ILE A 308 12.37 13.78 -11.37
N SER A 309 11.66 13.50 -10.29
CA SER A 309 10.21 13.62 -10.21
C SER A 309 9.82 14.38 -8.96
N ALA A 310 8.79 15.19 -9.06
CA ALA A 310 8.16 15.84 -7.92
C ALA A 310 6.65 15.78 -8.08
N ASP A 311 5.95 15.66 -6.94
CA ASP A 311 4.50 15.76 -6.91
C ASP A 311 4.00 16.59 -5.72
N PHE A 312 2.78 17.04 -5.86
CA PHE A 312 2.04 17.76 -4.84
C PHE A 312 0.58 17.34 -4.91
N LEU A 313 -0.01 17.05 -3.76
CA LEU A 313 -1.44 16.80 -3.59
C LEU A 313 -1.95 17.62 -2.41
N ARG A 314 -3.05 18.31 -2.59
CA ARG A 314 -3.86 18.90 -1.52
C ARG A 314 -5.29 18.40 -1.64
N GLN A 315 -5.80 17.77 -0.58
CA GLN A 315 -7.18 17.29 -0.48
C GLN A 315 -7.86 17.93 0.73
N ALA A 316 -9.04 18.48 0.52
CA ALA A 316 -9.89 18.99 1.60
C ALA A 316 -10.68 17.85 2.27
N LYS A 317 -11.22 18.10 3.48
CA LYS A 317 -12.09 17.16 4.19
C LYS A 317 -13.38 16.87 3.42
N THR A 318 -13.91 15.68 3.59
CA THR A 318 -15.30 15.37 3.25
C THR A 318 -16.17 15.42 4.51
N TYR A 319 -17.47 15.66 4.31
CA TYR A 319 -18.45 15.74 5.39
C TYR A 319 -19.59 14.79 5.06
N ARG A 320 -19.61 13.64 5.76
CA ARG A 320 -20.58 12.55 5.56
C ARG A 320 -21.30 12.24 6.84
N GLN A 321 -22.56 12.65 6.91
CA GLN A 321 -23.42 12.32 8.01
C GLN A 321 -24.57 11.46 7.51
N ALA A 322 -25.12 10.62 8.37
CA ALA A 322 -26.32 9.88 8.04
C ALA A 322 -27.47 10.85 7.82
N ASP A 323 -28.29 10.57 6.81
CA ASP A 323 -29.53 11.29 6.59
C ASP A 323 -30.47 11.07 7.79
N THR A 324 -30.77 12.12 8.54
CA THR A 324 -31.64 12.08 9.74
C THR A 324 -33.07 11.66 9.41
N THR A 325 -33.47 11.71 8.14
CA THR A 325 -34.76 11.20 7.67
C THR A 325 -34.70 9.71 7.34
N ASN A 326 -33.54 9.05 7.43
CA ASN A 326 -33.38 7.64 7.10
C ASN A 326 -34.17 6.78 8.09
N PRO A 327 -35.15 5.96 7.61
CA PRO A 327 -35.97 5.10 8.49
C PRO A 327 -35.16 3.98 9.16
N GLN A 328 -33.90 3.74 8.76
CA GLN A 328 -33.02 2.78 9.42
C GLN A 328 -32.47 3.31 10.76
N LEU A 329 -32.64 4.61 11.06
CA LEU A 329 -32.21 5.21 12.31
C LEU A 329 -33.42 5.44 13.24
N ASN A 330 -33.29 5.10 14.51
CA ASN A 330 -34.25 5.45 15.52
C ASN A 330 -34.05 6.91 15.93
N LYS A 331 -35.06 7.76 15.77
CA LYS A 331 -34.98 9.21 16.05
C LYS A 331 -34.64 9.53 17.51
N ASN A 332 -34.94 8.64 18.45
CA ASN A 332 -34.67 8.79 19.86
C ASN A 332 -33.36 8.12 20.29
N SER A 333 -32.60 7.53 19.34
CA SER A 333 -31.35 6.85 19.65
C SER A 333 -30.20 7.84 19.86
N LEU A 334 -29.24 7.43 20.65
CA LEU A 334 -27.98 8.16 20.84
C LEU A 334 -27.28 8.41 19.51
N ALA A 335 -27.33 7.45 18.59
CA ALA A 335 -26.80 7.58 17.23
C ALA A 335 -27.50 8.68 16.42
N TYR A 336 -28.81 8.76 16.47
CA TYR A 336 -29.56 9.83 15.80
C TYR A 336 -29.20 11.21 16.37
N ILE A 337 -29.13 11.31 17.69
CA ILE A 337 -28.74 12.56 18.37
C ILE A 337 -27.28 12.91 17.99
N ASN A 338 -26.38 11.96 17.94
CA ASN A 338 -24.98 12.17 17.61
C ASN A 338 -24.75 12.46 16.12
N THR A 339 -25.62 12.05 15.20
CA THR A 339 -25.44 12.30 13.75
C THR A 339 -25.33 13.79 13.41
N GLY A 340 -25.98 14.65 14.17
CA GLY A 340 -25.88 16.11 14.02
C GLY A 340 -24.65 16.73 14.69
N ARG A 341 -24.01 16.04 15.63
CA ARG A 341 -22.90 16.53 16.46
C ARG A 341 -21.56 15.99 16.00
N ARG A 342 -21.53 14.73 15.56
CA ARG A 342 -20.31 14.09 15.13
C ARG A 342 -19.87 14.57 13.76
N ALA A 343 -18.65 15.09 13.68
CA ALA A 343 -17.97 15.28 12.41
C ALA A 343 -17.49 13.92 11.88
N PHE A 344 -17.90 13.57 10.67
CA PHE A 344 -17.52 12.33 10.02
C PHE A 344 -17.19 12.55 8.54
N GLY A 345 -16.14 11.91 8.06
CA GLY A 345 -15.66 12.02 6.70
C GLY A 345 -14.15 11.81 6.62
N ASP A 346 -13.61 11.78 5.39
CA ASP A 346 -12.16 11.71 5.19
C ASP A 346 -11.47 12.97 5.70
N GLY A 347 -10.33 12.79 6.33
CA GLY A 347 -9.45 13.88 6.73
C GLY A 347 -8.89 14.66 5.53
N SER A 348 -8.46 15.90 5.80
CA SER A 348 -7.69 16.65 4.81
C SER A 348 -6.24 16.16 4.77
N VAL A 349 -5.63 16.26 3.57
CA VAL A 349 -4.24 15.87 3.34
C VAL A 349 -3.56 16.94 2.48
N THR A 350 -2.35 17.32 2.87
CA THR A 350 -1.42 18.05 2.01
C THR A 350 -0.13 17.26 1.98
N THR A 351 0.30 16.81 0.81
CA THR A 351 1.54 16.06 0.67
C THR A 351 2.33 16.58 -0.52
N GLY A 352 3.65 16.54 -0.39
CA GLY A 352 4.57 16.83 -1.47
C GLY A 352 5.81 15.98 -1.37
N GLY A 353 6.28 15.50 -2.52
CA GLY A 353 7.43 14.62 -2.59
C GLY A 353 8.35 14.93 -3.76
N ILE A 354 9.61 14.59 -3.58
CA ILE A 354 10.62 14.60 -4.63
C ILE A 354 11.34 13.25 -4.64
N MET A 355 11.60 12.73 -5.83
CA MET A 355 12.32 11.48 -6.01
C MET A 355 13.27 11.56 -7.20
N TYR A 356 14.43 10.93 -7.07
CA TYR A 356 15.39 10.79 -8.16
C TYR A 356 15.72 9.33 -8.41
N ASN A 357 16.15 9.05 -9.65
CA ASN A 357 16.69 7.77 -10.10
C ASN A 357 17.87 8.02 -11.02
N MET A 358 19.04 7.48 -10.72
CA MET A 358 20.29 7.78 -11.40
C MET A 358 21.10 6.51 -11.65
N GLU A 359 21.76 6.44 -12.81
CA GLU A 359 22.77 5.43 -13.09
C GLU A 359 23.89 6.05 -13.93
N ILE A 360 25.13 5.82 -13.54
CA ILE A 360 26.35 6.36 -14.19
C ILE A 360 27.30 5.22 -14.51
N PRO A 361 27.38 4.76 -15.79
CA PRO A 361 28.38 3.79 -16.22
C PRO A 361 29.80 4.41 -16.15
N PHE A 362 30.74 3.70 -15.53
CA PHE A 362 32.14 4.18 -15.45
C PHE A 362 32.90 4.13 -16.77
N SER A 363 32.45 3.29 -17.69
CA SER A 363 33.06 3.14 -19.01
C SER A 363 32.04 2.91 -20.10
N ALA A 364 32.40 3.18 -21.36
CA ALA A 364 31.51 3.03 -22.51
C ALA A 364 31.05 1.57 -22.75
N ASN A 365 31.76 0.57 -22.24
CA ASN A 365 31.34 -0.83 -22.32
C ASN A 365 30.26 -1.23 -21.27
N GLY A 366 29.90 -0.33 -20.36
CA GLY A 366 28.84 -0.53 -19.35
C GLY A 366 29.11 -1.65 -18.34
N LYS A 367 30.38 -2.16 -18.27
CA LYS A 367 30.68 -3.31 -17.40
C LYS A 367 30.54 -3.01 -15.91
N THR A 368 30.66 -1.75 -15.53
CA THR A 368 30.50 -1.33 -14.13
C THR A 368 29.78 0.00 -14.11
N SER A 369 28.76 0.14 -13.28
CA SER A 369 28.02 1.38 -13.09
C SER A 369 27.77 1.65 -11.60
N PHE A 370 27.80 2.93 -11.25
CA PHE A 370 27.25 3.45 -10.02
C PHE A 370 25.76 3.74 -10.25
N TYR A 371 24.92 3.43 -9.28
CA TYR A 371 23.52 3.84 -9.31
C TYR A 371 23.09 4.38 -7.96
N SER A 372 22.10 5.25 -8.01
CA SER A 372 21.48 5.79 -6.81
C SER A 372 20.02 6.14 -7.10
N PHE A 373 19.17 5.94 -6.12
CA PHE A 373 17.80 6.44 -6.13
C PHE A 373 17.32 6.73 -4.71
N GLY A 374 16.38 7.64 -4.60
CA GLY A 374 15.88 8.02 -3.30
C GLY A 374 14.96 9.23 -3.40
N GLY A 375 14.46 9.65 -2.26
CA GLY A 375 13.54 10.77 -2.22
C GLY A 375 13.15 11.19 -0.82
N TYR A 376 12.39 12.24 -0.78
CA TYR A 376 11.79 12.83 0.40
C TYR A 376 10.30 13.05 0.15
N ASN A 377 9.46 12.70 1.11
CA ASN A 377 8.04 13.01 1.12
C ASN A 377 7.66 13.63 2.47
N TYR A 378 6.85 14.66 2.41
CA TYR A 378 6.21 15.27 3.57
C TYR A 378 4.71 15.24 3.40
N LYS A 379 3.98 14.78 4.42
CA LYS A 379 2.52 14.69 4.46
C LYS A 379 2.03 15.35 5.75
N ALA A 380 1.18 16.37 5.63
CA ALA A 380 0.39 16.92 6.71
C ALA A 380 -1.06 16.49 6.54
N SER A 381 -1.67 15.96 7.60
CA SER A 381 -3.03 15.44 7.57
C SER A 381 -3.80 15.86 8.81
N ASP A 382 -5.12 16.01 8.69
CA ASP A 382 -6.01 16.44 9.76
C ASP A 382 -7.34 15.67 9.66
N ALA A 383 -7.61 14.81 10.63
CA ALA A 383 -8.79 13.96 10.74
C ALA A 383 -9.65 14.33 11.95
N PHE A 384 -10.90 13.86 11.97
CA PHE A 384 -11.81 14.06 13.09
C PHE A 384 -11.68 12.92 14.10
N ALA A 385 -11.54 13.26 15.40
CA ALA A 385 -11.74 12.33 16.49
C ALA A 385 -13.22 12.24 16.89
N TYR A 386 -13.52 11.42 17.89
CA TYR A 386 -14.88 11.28 18.43
C TYR A 386 -15.39 12.59 19.02
N SER A 387 -16.68 12.89 18.80
CA SER A 387 -17.40 13.99 19.43
C SER A 387 -17.38 13.88 20.96
N ARG A 388 -17.25 15.00 21.64
CA ARG A 388 -17.37 15.14 23.10
C ARG A 388 -18.66 15.89 23.40
N ASN A 389 -19.55 15.28 24.22
CA ASN A 389 -20.82 15.87 24.69
C ASN A 389 -20.70 16.20 26.17
N TYR A 390 -21.06 17.44 26.55
CA TYR A 390 -20.88 17.94 27.89
C TYR A 390 -21.71 17.17 28.90
N SER A 391 -22.98 16.91 28.57
CA SER A 391 -23.90 16.15 29.47
C SER A 391 -23.37 14.75 29.80
N ALA A 392 -22.67 14.08 28.86
CA ALA A 392 -22.13 12.74 29.07
C ALA A 392 -20.82 12.74 29.88
N LYS A 393 -19.90 13.69 29.59
CA LYS A 393 -18.54 13.72 30.14
C LYS A 393 -18.07 15.15 30.36
N PRO A 394 -18.69 15.90 31.34
CA PRO A 394 -18.35 17.31 31.61
C PRO A 394 -16.88 17.46 32.01
N GLU A 395 -16.30 16.46 32.66
CA GLU A 395 -14.87 16.43 33.05
C GLU A 395 -13.89 16.51 31.87
N ARG A 396 -14.35 16.45 30.63
CA ARG A 396 -13.55 16.56 29.40
C ARG A 396 -13.63 17.96 28.75
N PHE A 397 -14.27 18.91 29.43
CA PHE A 397 -14.48 20.27 28.93
C PHE A 397 -13.71 21.30 29.74
N PRO A 398 -13.34 22.43 29.16
CA PRO A 398 -12.70 23.52 29.89
C PRO A 398 -13.67 24.11 30.90
N THR A 399 -13.32 24.10 32.17
CA THR A 399 -14.16 24.56 33.27
C THR A 399 -13.38 25.42 34.25
N ASN A 400 -14.11 26.25 34.99
CA ASN A 400 -13.64 26.95 36.17
C ASN A 400 -13.48 25.97 37.36
N THR A 401 -12.83 26.43 38.43
CA THR A 401 -12.67 25.64 39.68
C THR A 401 -13.96 25.28 40.38
N ASP A 402 -15.08 25.95 40.04
CA ASP A 402 -16.44 25.66 40.54
C ASP A 402 -17.24 24.72 39.59
N GLY A 403 -16.61 24.20 38.56
CA GLY A 403 -17.22 23.31 37.55
C GLY A 403 -18.04 24.03 36.47
N THR A 404 -18.11 25.35 36.49
CA THR A 404 -18.83 26.09 35.42
C THR A 404 -18.05 26.04 34.12
N LEU A 405 -18.74 25.81 32.99
CA LEU A 405 -18.17 25.70 31.67
C LEU A 405 -17.56 27.03 31.19
N ILE A 406 -16.34 26.99 30.70
CA ILE A 406 -15.68 28.12 30.02
C ILE A 406 -16.07 28.08 28.53
N ASN A 407 -16.75 29.11 28.05
CA ASN A 407 -17.10 29.20 26.64
C ASN A 407 -15.83 29.50 25.79
N VAL A 408 -15.58 28.65 24.80
CA VAL A 408 -14.50 28.81 23.83
C VAL A 408 -15.09 28.92 22.43
N PRO A 409 -15.34 30.15 21.95
CA PRO A 409 -15.94 30.38 20.64
C PRO A 409 -15.15 29.74 19.50
N GLY A 410 -15.84 29.13 18.55
CA GLY A 410 -15.22 28.47 17.38
C GLY A 410 -14.86 27.00 17.62
N ILE A 411 -14.78 26.53 18.87
CA ILE A 411 -14.57 25.13 19.22
C ILE A 411 -15.84 24.54 19.82
N LEU A 412 -16.31 25.10 20.96
CA LEU A 412 -17.55 24.67 21.57
C LEU A 412 -18.76 25.08 20.72
N ARG A 413 -19.70 24.18 20.58
CA ARG A 413 -20.97 24.36 19.87
C ARG A 413 -22.13 23.95 20.74
N VAL A 414 -23.28 24.54 20.48
CA VAL A 414 -24.54 24.15 21.11
C VAL A 414 -25.46 23.62 20.04
N SER A 415 -25.96 22.40 20.22
CA SER A 415 -26.92 21.77 19.31
C SER A 415 -28.35 22.26 19.57
N ASN A 416 -29.29 21.97 18.66
CA ASN A 416 -30.67 22.41 18.78
C ASN A 416 -31.41 21.90 20.01
N ASP A 417 -30.96 20.82 20.61
CA ASP A 417 -31.46 20.26 21.85
C ASP A 417 -30.79 20.82 23.13
N GLY A 418 -29.93 21.85 22.97
CA GLY A 418 -29.24 22.54 24.05
C GLY A 418 -27.94 21.89 24.54
N GLU A 419 -27.53 20.76 23.94
CA GLU A 419 -26.29 20.08 24.29
C GLU A 419 -25.04 20.85 23.81
N THR A 420 -24.08 21.03 24.73
CA THR A 420 -22.77 21.57 24.37
C THR A 420 -21.82 20.47 23.95
N TYR A 421 -21.14 20.64 22.82
CA TYR A 421 -20.26 19.64 22.26
C TYR A 421 -19.09 20.23 21.49
N TYR A 422 -18.08 19.41 21.25
CA TYR A 422 -17.01 19.69 20.30
C TYR A 422 -16.46 18.40 19.70
N ASN A 423 -15.75 18.53 18.58
CA ASN A 423 -15.05 17.44 17.91
C ASN A 423 -13.56 17.76 17.89
N PRO A 424 -12.74 17.04 18.66
CA PRO A 424 -11.29 17.18 18.56
C PRO A 424 -10.80 16.77 17.18
N HIS A 425 -9.67 17.31 16.75
CA HIS A 425 -8.96 16.91 15.57
C HIS A 425 -7.67 16.20 15.95
N ILE A 426 -7.33 15.14 15.20
CA ILE A 426 -6.02 14.49 15.21
C ILE A 426 -5.29 14.96 13.96
N GLN A 427 -4.20 15.68 14.16
CA GLN A 427 -3.33 16.11 13.06
C GLN A 427 -2.05 15.30 13.07
N THR A 428 -1.44 15.12 11.90
CA THR A 428 -0.14 14.46 11.78
C THR A 428 0.76 15.17 10.80
N HIS A 429 2.05 15.21 11.13
CA HIS A 429 3.11 15.53 10.20
C HIS A 429 3.98 14.29 10.00
N ILE A 430 4.00 13.76 8.79
CA ILE A 430 4.72 12.55 8.45
C ILE A 430 5.85 12.91 7.49
N MET A 431 7.08 12.60 7.88
CA MET A 431 8.27 12.75 7.03
C MET A 431 8.80 11.38 6.66
N ASP A 432 9.05 11.19 5.39
CA ASP A 432 9.60 9.97 4.85
C ASP A 432 10.81 10.29 3.95
N ILE A 433 11.98 9.75 4.29
CA ILE A 433 13.21 9.96 3.54
C ILE A 433 13.88 8.63 3.26
N SER A 434 14.41 8.46 2.05
CA SER A 434 15.18 7.28 1.71
C SER A 434 16.23 7.55 0.66
N ALA A 435 17.29 6.74 0.70
CA ALA A 435 18.32 6.71 -0.32
C ALA A 435 18.82 5.28 -0.52
N ALA A 436 19.11 4.92 -1.75
CA ALA A 436 19.82 3.71 -2.12
C ALA A 436 21.06 4.10 -2.93
N LEU A 437 22.19 3.52 -2.59
CA LEU A 437 23.47 3.70 -3.26
C LEU A 437 24.02 2.33 -3.62
N GLY A 438 24.50 2.14 -4.84
CA GLY A 438 25.08 0.87 -5.23
C GLY A 438 26.06 0.97 -6.37
N ILE A 439 26.92 -0.02 -6.43
CA ILE A 439 27.81 -0.26 -7.53
C ILE A 439 27.53 -1.67 -8.03
N LYS A 440 27.24 -1.80 -9.31
CA LYS A 440 27.01 -3.09 -9.94
C LYS A 440 27.92 -3.27 -11.15
N GLY A 441 28.23 -4.51 -11.43
CA GLY A 441 29.11 -4.77 -12.57
C GLY A 441 29.20 -6.22 -12.98
N SER A 442 30.05 -6.49 -13.96
CA SER A 442 30.44 -7.84 -14.34
C SER A 442 31.94 -8.03 -14.22
N MET A 443 32.35 -9.19 -13.70
CA MET A 443 33.76 -9.61 -13.61
C MET A 443 34.00 -10.86 -14.43
N GLY A 444 35.24 -11.30 -14.52
CA GLY A 444 35.70 -12.41 -15.36
C GLY A 444 34.72 -13.59 -15.42
N ASN A 445 34.59 -14.22 -16.60
CA ASN A 445 33.66 -15.32 -16.88
C ASN A 445 32.16 -15.01 -16.67
N ASP A 446 31.76 -13.75 -16.97
CA ASP A 446 30.36 -13.30 -16.95
C ASP A 446 29.65 -13.38 -15.58
N TRP A 447 30.38 -13.28 -14.45
CA TRP A 447 29.79 -13.10 -13.15
C TRP A 447 29.29 -11.67 -12.98
N GLY A 448 27.99 -11.51 -12.75
CA GLY A 448 27.37 -10.25 -12.32
C GLY A 448 27.51 -10.07 -10.82
N TRP A 449 27.70 -8.85 -10.35
CA TRP A 449 27.74 -8.51 -8.94
C TRP A 449 27.07 -7.14 -8.68
N ASP A 450 26.48 -6.99 -7.51
CA ASP A 450 25.84 -5.75 -7.04
C ASP A 450 26.10 -5.60 -5.55
N LEU A 451 26.78 -4.52 -5.16
CA LEU A 451 26.96 -4.11 -3.77
C LEU A 451 26.17 -2.84 -3.54
N SER A 452 25.25 -2.85 -2.60
CA SER A 452 24.36 -1.72 -2.35
C SER A 452 24.05 -1.54 -0.89
N ASN A 453 23.80 -0.29 -0.52
CA ASN A 453 23.26 0.11 0.77
C ASN A 453 21.96 0.90 0.55
N THR A 454 20.93 0.58 1.30
CA THR A 454 19.68 1.34 1.37
C THR A 454 19.46 1.85 2.78
N ILE A 455 19.09 3.11 2.92
CA ILE A 455 18.70 3.70 4.19
C ILE A 455 17.35 4.39 4.03
N GLY A 456 16.49 4.25 5.00
CA GLY A 456 15.22 4.94 5.03
C GLY A 456 14.74 5.21 6.44
N ARG A 457 14.09 6.36 6.62
CA ARG A 457 13.47 6.77 7.87
C ARG A 457 12.08 7.31 7.62
N ASN A 458 11.13 6.84 8.41
CA ASN A 458 9.80 7.40 8.53
C ASN A 458 9.65 8.01 9.93
N ASP A 459 9.15 9.24 10.00
CA ASP A 459 8.86 9.98 11.24
C ASP A 459 7.38 10.35 11.23
N PHE A 460 6.67 9.98 12.27
CA PHE A 460 5.22 10.17 12.38
C PHE A 460 4.95 10.95 13.66
N HIS A 461 4.59 12.22 13.51
CA HIS A 461 4.38 13.17 14.59
C HIS A 461 2.88 13.52 14.70
N TYR A 462 2.32 13.46 15.90
CA TYR A 462 0.95 13.78 16.21
C TYR A 462 0.79 15.15 16.83
N TYR A 463 -0.35 15.79 16.55
CA TYR A 463 -0.84 16.98 17.20
C TYR A 463 -2.33 16.84 17.49
N GLY A 464 -2.74 17.21 18.74
CA GLY A 464 -4.14 17.45 19.07
C GLY A 464 -4.53 18.87 18.65
N ASP A 465 -5.62 19.03 17.92
CA ASP A 465 -6.12 20.34 17.52
C ASP A 465 -7.61 20.48 17.84
N LYS A 466 -8.07 21.72 18.11
CA LYS A 466 -9.45 22.01 18.55
C LYS A 466 -9.90 21.12 19.71
N THR A 467 -9.01 20.94 20.66
CA THR A 467 -9.17 20.09 21.84
C THR A 467 -8.73 20.81 23.09
N PHE A 468 -8.85 20.16 24.24
CA PHE A 468 -8.55 20.74 25.55
C PHE A 468 -7.88 19.72 26.46
N ASN A 469 -6.97 20.20 27.32
CA ASN A 469 -6.63 19.53 28.56
C ASN A 469 -7.57 20.10 29.63
N ALA A 470 -8.61 19.36 30.00
CA ALA A 470 -9.66 19.83 30.90
C ALA A 470 -9.17 20.06 32.34
N SER A 471 -8.01 19.49 32.70
CA SER A 471 -7.39 19.71 33.99
C SER A 471 -6.73 21.11 34.15
N ASN A 472 -6.73 21.94 33.10
CA ASN A 472 -6.26 23.31 33.12
C ASN A 472 -7.36 24.28 33.56
N LEU A 473 -7.76 24.19 34.81
CA LEU A 473 -8.91 24.91 35.37
C LEU A 473 -8.78 26.43 35.35
N GLY A 474 -9.91 27.11 35.11
CA GLY A 474 -10.03 28.57 35.25
C GLY A 474 -9.27 29.35 34.22
N LYS A 475 -8.75 28.73 33.16
CA LYS A 475 -7.98 29.40 32.14
C LYS A 475 -8.57 29.07 30.76
N SER A 476 -8.47 30.04 29.86
CA SER A 476 -8.58 29.78 28.43
C SER A 476 -7.44 28.84 28.02
N ALA A 477 -7.73 27.56 28.02
CA ALA A 477 -6.75 26.52 27.78
C ALA A 477 -6.18 26.58 26.34
N PRO A 478 -4.92 26.18 26.11
CA PRO A 478 -4.47 25.84 24.78
C PRO A 478 -5.43 24.87 24.13
N ASN A 479 -5.62 25.00 22.85
CA ASN A 479 -6.52 24.14 22.06
C ASN A 479 -5.79 23.41 20.93
N HIS A 480 -4.46 23.48 20.94
CA HIS A 480 -3.53 22.81 20.07
C HIS A 480 -2.35 22.31 20.89
N PHE A 481 -1.97 21.05 20.72
CA PHE A 481 -0.98 20.36 21.53
C PHE A 481 -0.01 19.60 20.65
N ASP A 482 1.26 19.57 21.02
CA ASP A 482 2.24 18.63 20.52
C ASP A 482 2.11 17.32 21.28
N ASP A 483 1.54 16.31 20.62
CA ASP A 483 1.28 15.00 21.23
C ASP A 483 2.47 14.03 21.12
N GLY A 484 3.60 14.46 20.51
CA GLY A 484 4.77 13.61 20.28
C GLY A 484 4.56 12.64 19.13
N GLY A 485 5.27 11.54 19.12
CA GLY A 485 5.21 10.61 18.00
C GLY A 485 6.21 9.48 18.06
N PHE A 486 6.45 8.89 16.90
CA PHE A 486 7.40 7.78 16.77
C PHE A 486 8.13 7.81 15.43
N ASN A 487 9.30 7.18 15.39
CA ASN A 487 10.04 7.04 14.14
C ASN A 487 10.61 5.63 13.97
N PHE A 488 10.76 5.26 12.70
CA PHE A 488 11.40 4.01 12.30
C PHE A 488 12.51 4.29 11.29
N LEU A 489 13.70 3.71 11.53
CA LEU A 489 14.85 3.78 10.64
C LEU A 489 15.27 2.36 10.26
N GLN A 490 15.52 2.13 8.98
CA GLN A 490 16.08 0.89 8.46
C GLN A 490 17.28 1.19 7.59
N ASN A 491 18.37 0.45 7.80
CA ASN A 491 19.52 0.42 6.93
C ASN A 491 19.79 -1.02 6.48
N THR A 492 19.98 -1.24 5.19
CA THR A 492 20.22 -2.58 4.63
C THR A 492 21.41 -2.54 3.67
N LEU A 493 22.42 -3.34 3.96
CA LEU A 493 23.57 -3.60 3.09
C LEU A 493 23.36 -4.94 2.39
N ASN A 494 23.45 -4.95 1.07
CA ASN A 494 23.29 -6.15 0.24
C ASN A 494 24.52 -6.38 -0.64
N LEU A 495 24.91 -7.64 -0.75
CA LEU A 495 25.86 -8.14 -1.76
C LEU A 495 25.15 -9.26 -2.53
N ASP A 496 24.91 -9.02 -3.81
CA ASP A 496 24.29 -9.96 -4.73
C ASP A 496 25.29 -10.37 -5.80
N VAL A 497 25.39 -11.67 -6.11
CA VAL A 497 26.26 -12.22 -7.16
C VAL A 497 25.43 -13.17 -7.99
N SER A 498 25.54 -13.07 -9.32
CA SER A 498 24.79 -13.92 -10.23
C SER A 498 25.59 -14.38 -11.43
N LYS A 499 25.21 -15.54 -11.99
CA LYS A 499 25.80 -16.06 -13.23
C LYS A 499 24.81 -16.89 -14.02
N TYR A 500 24.82 -16.72 -15.31
CA TYR A 500 24.09 -17.56 -16.25
C TYR A 500 25.02 -18.59 -16.90
N PHE A 501 24.77 -19.87 -16.65
CA PHE A 501 25.52 -21.01 -17.20
C PHE A 501 24.80 -21.54 -18.44
N LYS A 502 25.26 -21.17 -19.62
CA LYS A 502 24.62 -21.50 -20.92
C LYS A 502 24.67 -22.98 -21.27
N HIS A 503 25.59 -23.75 -20.69
CA HIS A 503 25.85 -25.15 -21.01
C HIS A 503 25.33 -26.15 -19.98
N VAL A 504 24.62 -25.68 -18.95
CA VAL A 504 23.96 -26.55 -17.97
C VAL A 504 22.51 -26.72 -18.42
N ALA A 505 22.16 -27.89 -18.90
CA ALA A 505 20.90 -28.21 -19.61
C ALA A 505 20.60 -27.18 -20.72
N GLN A 506 19.44 -26.47 -20.67
CA GLN A 506 19.13 -25.37 -21.60
C GLN A 506 19.50 -24.00 -21.04
N GLY A 507 20.06 -23.94 -19.84
CA GLY A 507 20.53 -22.75 -19.14
C GLY A 507 20.23 -22.82 -17.65
N LEU A 508 21.23 -22.50 -16.83
CA LEU A 508 21.07 -22.34 -15.38
C LEU A 508 21.40 -20.91 -15.00
N ASN A 509 20.46 -20.21 -14.40
CA ASN A 509 20.68 -18.94 -13.75
C ASN A 509 20.89 -19.17 -12.26
N LEU A 510 22.05 -18.78 -11.72
CA LEU A 510 22.40 -18.91 -10.31
C LEU A 510 22.53 -17.52 -9.70
N GLY A 511 21.87 -17.27 -8.57
CA GLY A 511 22.00 -16.08 -7.74
C GLY A 511 22.42 -16.44 -6.33
N LEU A 512 23.37 -15.73 -5.78
CA LEU A 512 23.83 -15.85 -4.40
C LEU A 512 23.84 -14.47 -3.76
N GLY A 513 23.60 -14.37 -2.47
CA GLY A 513 23.72 -13.06 -1.82
C GLY A 513 23.76 -13.12 -0.32
N ALA A 514 24.17 -11.98 0.23
CA ALA A 514 24.22 -11.72 1.66
C ALA A 514 23.57 -10.37 1.97
N GLU A 515 22.93 -10.28 3.10
CA GLU A 515 22.24 -9.09 3.58
C GLU A 515 22.61 -8.84 5.05
N TYR A 516 22.90 -7.60 5.40
CA TYR A 516 22.94 -7.12 6.77
C TYR A 516 21.94 -6.00 6.92
N ARG A 517 21.05 -6.08 7.92
CA ARG A 517 20.02 -5.08 8.17
C ARG A 517 20.05 -4.62 9.62
N TYR A 518 19.95 -3.33 9.81
CA TYR A 518 19.79 -2.64 11.07
C TYR A 518 18.47 -1.91 11.10
N GLU A 519 17.69 -2.07 12.15
CA GLU A 519 16.42 -1.40 12.38
C GLU A 519 16.42 -0.71 13.74
N ARG A 520 15.79 0.46 13.78
CA ARG A 520 15.58 1.23 15.01
C ARG A 520 14.17 1.78 15.04
N TYR A 521 13.50 1.61 16.16
CA TYR A 521 12.20 2.21 16.45
C TYR A 521 12.32 3.06 17.70
N ALA A 522 11.69 4.26 17.71
CA ALA A 522 11.65 5.11 18.88
C ALA A 522 10.27 5.77 19.00
N ILE A 523 9.76 5.85 20.22
CA ILE A 523 8.65 6.71 20.63
C ILE A 523 9.24 7.87 21.39
N TYR A 524 8.80 9.09 21.11
CA TYR A 524 9.18 10.30 21.81
C TYR A 524 7.96 11.02 22.35
N GLN A 525 8.13 11.59 23.58
CA GLN A 525 7.04 12.24 24.30
C GLN A 525 6.58 13.52 23.60
N GLY A 526 5.31 13.88 23.85
CA GLY A 526 4.74 15.17 23.55
C GLY A 526 5.07 16.23 24.60
N GLU A 527 4.45 17.40 24.46
CA GLU A 527 4.53 18.42 25.51
C GLU A 527 3.73 18.00 26.77
N ASP A 528 4.16 18.45 27.94
CA ASP A 528 3.55 18.05 29.22
C ASP A 528 2.03 18.27 29.25
N ALA A 529 1.54 19.35 28.66
CA ALA A 529 0.12 19.67 28.60
C ALA A 529 -0.69 18.68 27.75
N SER A 530 -0.05 17.92 26.84
CA SER A 530 -0.72 16.94 25.98
C SER A 530 -1.09 15.63 26.69
N PHE A 531 -0.46 15.31 27.84
CA PHE A 531 -0.70 14.05 28.56
C PHE A 531 -0.82 14.19 30.09
N LYS A 532 -0.27 15.24 30.71
CA LYS A 532 -0.30 15.39 32.17
C LYS A 532 -1.60 15.98 32.71
N SER A 533 -2.00 15.53 33.91
CA SER A 533 -2.95 16.27 34.74
C SER A 533 -2.27 17.53 35.29
N LEU A 534 -2.92 18.67 35.15
CA LEU A 534 -2.47 19.95 35.59
C LEU A 534 -3.10 20.33 36.96
N THR A 535 -3.99 19.51 37.48
CA THR A 535 -4.61 19.65 38.81
C THR A 535 -4.88 18.31 39.44
N ASN A 536 -4.86 18.26 40.76
CA ASN A 536 -5.35 17.14 41.57
C ASN A 536 -6.75 17.44 42.16
N GLN A 537 -7.35 18.59 41.83
CA GLN A 537 -8.64 19.00 42.34
C GLN A 537 -9.73 18.16 41.65
N GLN A 538 -10.64 17.62 42.48
CA GLN A 538 -11.90 17.05 41.98
C GLN A 538 -12.97 18.14 41.99
N ILE A 539 -13.87 18.09 41.02
CA ILE A 539 -14.87 19.12 40.77
C ILE A 539 -16.27 18.49 40.75
N ILE A 540 -17.25 19.19 41.32
CA ILE A 540 -18.67 18.92 41.14
C ILE A 540 -19.13 19.71 39.91
N TYR A 541 -19.54 19.03 38.86
CA TYR A 541 -20.03 19.69 37.65
C TYR A 541 -21.52 19.98 37.78
N PRO A 542 -22.01 21.20 37.42
CA PRO A 542 -23.42 21.53 37.49
C PRO A 542 -24.24 20.68 36.54
N ASN A 543 -25.37 20.18 37.03
CA ASN A 543 -26.33 19.42 36.22
C ASN A 543 -26.99 20.32 35.18
N LEU A 544 -26.73 20.09 33.88
CA LEU A 544 -27.34 20.86 32.80
C LEU A 544 -28.45 20.13 32.06
N VAL A 545 -28.61 18.83 32.24
CA VAL A 545 -29.63 18.03 31.55
C VAL A 545 -29.97 16.82 32.43
N GLY A 546 -30.96 16.90 33.17
CA GLY A 546 -31.82 16.02 34.00
C GLY A 546 -31.60 14.51 34.13
N ASP A 547 -30.38 13.97 34.17
CA ASP A 547 -30.17 12.55 34.39
C ASP A 547 -29.51 12.17 35.72
N GLY A 548 -29.69 12.93 36.78
CA GLY A 548 -29.48 12.52 38.17
C GLY A 548 -28.06 12.11 38.61
N ASN A 549 -27.06 12.09 37.71
CA ASN A 549 -25.72 11.55 37.99
C ASN A 549 -24.60 12.62 38.13
N TYR A 550 -24.95 13.91 38.18
CA TYR A 550 -23.97 15.00 38.03
C TYR A 550 -23.42 15.56 39.35
N ASP A 551 -24.01 15.22 40.48
CA ASP A 551 -23.50 15.69 41.78
C ASP A 551 -22.28 14.90 42.27
N SER A 552 -21.71 14.04 41.46
CA SER A 552 -20.54 13.28 41.81
C SER A 552 -19.26 14.11 41.58
N LEU A 553 -18.39 14.08 42.55
CA LEU A 553 -17.05 14.66 42.47
C LEU A 553 -16.23 13.92 41.41
N ARG A 554 -15.73 14.62 40.37
CA ARG A 554 -14.98 14.04 39.28
C ARG A 554 -13.64 14.76 39.09
N SER A 555 -12.62 14.00 38.72
CA SER A 555 -11.34 14.57 38.29
C SER A 555 -11.43 15.06 36.84
N PRO A 556 -11.06 16.31 36.55
CA PRO A 556 -10.95 16.81 35.20
C PRO A 556 -9.99 15.94 34.37
N ALA A 557 -10.37 15.64 33.14
CA ALA A 557 -9.58 14.78 32.27
C ALA A 557 -8.23 15.40 31.90
N ALA A 558 -7.19 14.64 32.08
CA ALA A 558 -5.85 15.00 31.71
C ALA A 558 -5.60 14.93 30.21
N GLY A 559 -4.67 15.72 29.74
CA GLY A 559 -4.14 15.65 28.36
C GLY A 559 -5.11 16.08 27.28
N SER A 560 -4.61 16.06 26.07
CA SER A 560 -5.33 16.34 24.82
C SER A 560 -6.49 15.34 24.65
N GLN A 561 -7.72 15.84 24.41
CA GLN A 561 -8.87 14.97 24.19
C GLN A 561 -8.94 14.60 22.72
N GLY A 562 -9.16 13.31 22.44
CA GLY A 562 -9.14 12.73 21.10
C GLY A 562 -7.96 11.79 20.93
N PHE A 563 -6.77 12.30 21.07
CA PHE A 563 -5.52 11.53 21.10
C PHE A 563 -4.63 12.15 22.21
N PRO A 564 -4.53 11.53 23.40
CA PRO A 564 -3.60 11.99 24.44
C PRO A 564 -2.15 11.83 23.95
N GLY A 565 -1.32 12.83 24.25
CA GLY A 565 0.09 12.81 23.87
C GLY A 565 0.86 11.67 24.54
N PHE A 566 1.92 11.23 23.88
CA PHE A 566 2.86 10.25 24.43
C PHE A 566 3.55 10.82 25.66
N SER A 567 3.53 10.06 26.74
CA SER A 567 4.18 10.41 27.99
C SER A 567 5.66 10.00 28.00
N ASN A 568 6.38 10.42 29.03
CA ASN A 568 7.75 9.96 29.25
C ASN A 568 7.85 8.45 29.55
N THR A 569 6.76 7.82 30.03
CA THR A 569 6.71 6.37 30.27
C THR A 569 6.46 5.57 28.99
N ASP A 570 5.92 6.19 27.94
CA ASP A 570 5.76 5.59 26.63
C ASP A 570 7.03 5.70 25.77
N ALA A 571 7.92 6.65 26.13
CA ALA A 571 9.13 6.92 25.39
C ALA A 571 10.10 5.72 25.44
N VAL A 572 10.50 5.24 24.27
CA VAL A 572 11.37 4.08 24.13
C VAL A 572 12.26 4.20 22.90
N THR A 573 13.43 3.59 22.95
CA THR A 573 14.28 3.38 21.78
C THR A 573 14.72 1.93 21.74
N ALA A 574 14.37 1.23 20.67
CA ALA A 574 14.67 -0.18 20.45
C ALA A 574 15.40 -0.37 19.12
N ASN A 575 16.31 -1.34 19.08
CA ASN A 575 17.11 -1.65 17.91
C ASN A 575 17.11 -3.16 17.64
N ARG A 576 17.27 -3.51 16.38
CA ARG A 576 17.41 -4.90 15.94
C ARG A 576 18.38 -5.02 14.78
N THR A 577 19.13 -6.11 14.73
CA THR A 577 19.98 -6.47 13.59
C THR A 577 19.55 -7.79 13.00
N ASN A 578 19.82 -7.96 11.72
CA ASN A 578 19.59 -9.19 10.96
C ASN A 578 20.78 -9.45 10.04
N VAL A 579 21.18 -10.71 9.94
CA VAL A 579 22.13 -11.20 8.93
C VAL A 579 21.42 -12.28 8.13
N GLY A 580 21.42 -12.16 6.80
CA GLY A 580 20.81 -13.15 5.90
C GLY A 580 21.76 -13.60 4.81
N VAL A 581 21.67 -14.86 4.40
CA VAL A 581 22.35 -15.40 3.21
C VAL A 581 21.35 -16.20 2.40
N TYR A 582 21.48 -16.16 1.07
CA TYR A 582 20.57 -16.90 0.19
C TYR A 582 21.27 -17.48 -1.04
N ALA A 583 20.65 -18.52 -1.59
CA ALA A 583 20.96 -19.07 -2.90
C ALA A 583 19.65 -19.28 -3.68
N ASP A 584 19.66 -18.88 -4.96
CA ASP A 584 18.55 -19.00 -5.90
C ASP A 584 19.05 -19.59 -7.21
N GLY A 585 18.34 -20.58 -7.76
CA GLY A 585 18.74 -21.25 -8.98
C GLY A 585 17.54 -21.55 -9.88
N ALA A 586 17.50 -20.94 -11.09
CA ALA A 586 16.50 -21.21 -12.12
C ALA A 586 17.11 -22.00 -13.28
N LEU A 587 16.72 -23.27 -13.42
CA LEU A 587 17.21 -24.22 -14.40
C LEU A 587 16.18 -24.44 -15.51
N ASP A 588 16.49 -24.04 -16.72
CA ASP A 588 15.78 -24.47 -17.92
C ASP A 588 16.20 -25.92 -18.26
N VAL A 589 15.44 -26.91 -17.74
CA VAL A 589 15.71 -28.34 -17.91
C VAL A 589 15.62 -28.73 -19.37
N THR A 590 14.52 -28.28 -20.02
CA THR A 590 14.29 -28.32 -21.46
C THR A 590 13.80 -26.95 -21.92
N LYS A 591 13.55 -26.75 -23.21
CA LYS A 591 12.92 -25.52 -23.73
C LYS A 591 11.51 -25.31 -23.19
N GLU A 592 10.86 -26.39 -22.79
CA GLU A 592 9.49 -26.40 -22.27
C GLU A 592 9.44 -26.36 -20.75
N TRP A 593 10.43 -26.92 -20.03
CA TRP A 593 10.40 -27.13 -18.59
C TRP A 593 11.43 -26.30 -17.84
N LEU A 594 10.95 -25.45 -16.96
CA LEU A 594 11.71 -24.63 -16.01
C LEU A 594 11.50 -25.15 -14.59
N LEU A 595 12.58 -25.29 -13.83
CA LEU A 595 12.60 -25.48 -12.38
C LEU A 595 13.30 -24.28 -11.73
N ASP A 596 12.75 -23.78 -10.65
CA ASP A 596 13.29 -22.65 -9.87
C ASP A 596 13.30 -23.07 -8.40
N GLY A 597 14.45 -22.97 -7.74
CA GLY A 597 14.63 -23.31 -6.35
C GLY A 597 15.40 -22.24 -5.59
N ALA A 598 14.94 -21.85 -4.42
CA ALA A 598 15.61 -20.87 -3.56
C ALA A 598 15.65 -21.35 -2.11
N VAL A 599 16.74 -21.02 -1.42
CA VAL A 599 16.89 -21.20 0.02
C VAL A 599 17.48 -19.95 0.64
N ARG A 600 17.06 -19.64 1.87
CA ARG A 600 17.55 -18.49 2.63
C ARG A 600 17.61 -18.81 4.11
N PHE A 601 18.69 -18.40 4.73
CA PHE A 601 18.90 -18.40 6.18
C PHE A 601 19.01 -16.96 6.67
N GLU A 602 18.31 -16.62 7.75
CA GLU A 602 18.42 -15.34 8.43
C GLU A 602 18.57 -15.54 9.93
N ASN A 603 19.33 -14.65 10.57
CA ASN A 603 19.48 -14.61 12.02
C ASN A 603 19.21 -13.20 12.53
N TYR A 604 18.25 -13.07 13.43
CA TYR A 604 17.83 -11.84 14.08
C TYR A 604 18.34 -11.79 15.52
N SER A 605 18.69 -10.60 15.96
CA SER A 605 19.27 -10.38 17.30
C SER A 605 18.25 -10.57 18.45
N ASP A 606 16.94 -10.52 18.17
CA ASP A 606 15.87 -10.58 19.16
C ASP A 606 15.17 -11.94 19.24
N PHE A 607 14.86 -12.59 18.13
CA PHE A 607 14.10 -13.85 18.15
C PHE A 607 14.84 -15.05 17.49
N GLY A 608 16.09 -14.85 17.00
CA GLY A 608 16.96 -15.92 16.52
C GLY A 608 16.85 -16.25 15.05
N SER A 609 17.07 -17.51 14.69
CA SER A 609 17.29 -17.95 13.31
C SER A 609 16.02 -18.44 12.63
N VAL A 610 15.95 -18.19 11.32
CA VAL A 610 14.88 -18.66 10.44
C VAL A 610 15.47 -19.22 9.14
N PHE A 611 14.91 -20.34 8.67
CA PHE A 611 15.24 -20.93 7.38
C PHE A 611 14.00 -20.97 6.49
N THR A 612 14.13 -20.51 5.24
CA THR A 612 13.04 -20.55 4.25
C THR A 612 13.50 -21.19 2.95
N GLY A 613 12.56 -21.86 2.28
CA GLY A 613 12.78 -22.52 0.99
C GLY A 613 11.63 -22.27 0.02
N LYS A 614 11.93 -22.34 -1.26
CA LYS A 614 10.96 -22.26 -2.36
C LYS A 614 11.34 -23.24 -3.45
N LEU A 615 10.32 -23.88 -4.03
CA LEU A 615 10.41 -24.63 -5.27
C LEU A 615 9.26 -24.20 -6.17
N ALA A 616 9.59 -23.79 -7.40
CA ALA A 616 8.61 -23.41 -8.40
C ALA A 616 8.93 -24.07 -9.74
N THR A 617 7.90 -24.27 -10.55
CA THR A 617 8.05 -24.87 -11.87
C THR A 617 7.10 -24.25 -12.88
N ARG A 618 7.52 -24.24 -14.13
CA ARG A 618 6.69 -23.91 -15.28
C ARG A 618 6.92 -24.93 -16.39
N TYR A 619 5.83 -25.45 -16.93
CA TYR A 619 5.84 -26.35 -18.08
C TYR A 619 5.03 -25.80 -19.24
N LYS A 620 5.65 -25.63 -20.41
CA LYS A 620 4.98 -25.22 -21.65
C LYS A 620 4.32 -26.46 -22.28
N LEU A 621 3.01 -26.62 -22.09
CA LEU A 621 2.23 -27.67 -22.76
C LEU A 621 2.09 -27.38 -24.25
N LEU A 622 1.90 -26.11 -24.61
CA LEU A 622 1.83 -25.59 -25.98
C LEU A 622 2.66 -24.32 -26.05
N SER A 623 3.00 -23.86 -27.25
CA SER A 623 3.75 -22.62 -27.47
C SER A 623 3.05 -21.39 -26.87
N ASN A 624 1.74 -21.48 -26.64
CA ASN A 624 0.88 -20.41 -26.11
C ASN A 624 0.16 -20.77 -24.80
N PHE A 625 0.47 -21.94 -24.19
CA PHE A 625 -0.16 -22.39 -22.95
C PHE A 625 0.89 -22.96 -21.99
N ASN A 626 0.98 -22.36 -20.81
CA ASN A 626 1.90 -22.78 -19.75
C ASN A 626 1.11 -23.15 -18.49
N ILE A 627 1.52 -24.20 -17.81
CA ILE A 627 1.12 -24.52 -16.44
C ILE A 627 2.28 -24.14 -15.52
N ARG A 628 1.97 -23.61 -14.35
CA ARG A 628 2.94 -23.23 -13.33
C ARG A 628 2.46 -23.60 -11.94
N GLY A 629 3.41 -23.89 -11.04
CA GLY A 629 3.09 -24.18 -9.66
C GLY A 629 4.26 -23.91 -8.76
N SER A 630 4.00 -23.62 -7.50
CA SER A 630 5.02 -23.38 -6.50
C SER A 630 4.61 -23.88 -5.12
N ILE A 631 5.62 -24.20 -4.32
CA ILE A 631 5.49 -24.35 -2.88
C ILE A 631 6.64 -23.58 -2.22
N SER A 632 6.33 -22.86 -1.12
CA SER A 632 7.33 -22.08 -0.42
C SER A 632 7.00 -21.96 1.07
N THR A 633 8.04 -21.72 1.86
CA THR A 633 7.90 -21.26 3.23
C THR A 633 8.23 -19.77 3.29
N GLY A 634 7.56 -19.05 4.16
CA GLY A 634 7.77 -17.64 4.38
C GLY A 634 7.79 -17.30 5.86
N PHE A 635 8.27 -16.12 6.18
CA PHE A 635 8.21 -15.59 7.53
C PHE A 635 8.16 -14.06 7.54
N ARG A 636 7.72 -13.54 8.69
CA ARG A 636 7.78 -12.12 9.04
C ARG A 636 8.29 -11.95 10.46
N ALA A 637 9.25 -11.07 10.65
CA ALA A 637 9.66 -10.62 11.97
C ALA A 637 8.54 -9.78 12.61
N PRO A 638 8.27 -9.87 13.93
CA PRO A 638 7.43 -8.89 14.61
C PRO A 638 7.98 -7.49 14.31
N SER A 639 7.14 -6.50 14.01
CA SER A 639 7.66 -5.14 13.89
C SER A 639 8.10 -4.64 15.27
N LEU A 640 9.15 -3.79 15.31
CA LEU A 640 9.56 -3.16 16.56
C LEU A 640 8.42 -2.32 17.16
N ALA A 641 7.53 -1.78 16.32
CA ALA A 641 6.31 -1.12 16.77
C ALA A 641 5.37 -2.09 17.50
N GLN A 642 5.11 -3.30 16.98
CA GLN A 642 4.27 -4.29 17.69
C GLN A 642 4.86 -4.73 19.03
N ILE A 643 6.17 -4.75 19.16
CA ILE A 643 6.84 -5.13 20.41
C ILE A 643 6.80 -4.01 21.45
N HIS A 644 7.00 -2.76 21.03
CA HIS A 644 7.32 -1.66 21.93
C HIS A 644 6.29 -0.53 21.96
N PHE A 645 5.25 -0.57 21.10
CA PHE A 645 4.24 0.49 21.11
C PHE A 645 3.53 0.53 22.46
N SER A 646 3.45 1.74 23.01
CA SER A 646 2.71 2.08 24.22
C SER A 646 1.97 3.38 23.98
N ASN A 647 0.70 3.43 24.27
CA ASN A 647 -0.06 4.67 24.43
C ASN A 647 -1.41 4.39 25.09
N THR A 648 -1.96 5.42 25.75
CA THR A 648 -3.33 5.41 26.24
C THR A 648 -4.21 6.13 25.24
N LEU A 649 -5.17 5.41 24.69
CA LEU A 649 -6.08 5.88 23.64
C LEU A 649 -7.51 5.96 24.15
N THR A 650 -8.32 6.84 23.55
CA THR A 650 -9.76 6.83 23.80
C THR A 650 -10.41 5.74 22.95
N SER A 651 -11.03 4.78 23.59
CA SER A 651 -11.73 3.66 22.96
C SER A 651 -13.20 3.59 23.44
N PHE A 652 -13.99 2.74 22.79
CA PHE A 652 -15.33 2.40 23.26
C PHE A 652 -15.28 1.13 24.11
N SER A 653 -15.99 1.16 25.23
CA SER A 653 -16.28 -0.03 26.02
C SER A 653 -17.63 0.17 26.68
N GLY A 654 -18.54 -0.78 26.51
CA GLY A 654 -19.86 -0.73 27.10
C GLY A 654 -20.71 0.47 26.67
N GLY A 655 -20.64 0.88 25.41
CA GLY A 655 -21.37 2.06 24.91
C GLY A 655 -20.81 3.41 25.41
N ALA A 656 -19.69 3.43 26.13
CA ALA A 656 -19.06 4.62 26.68
C ALA A 656 -17.61 4.79 26.18
N LEU A 657 -17.17 6.05 26.06
CA LEU A 657 -15.76 6.37 25.80
C LEU A 657 -14.93 6.14 27.07
N VAL A 658 -13.92 5.30 27.00
CA VAL A 658 -12.99 4.96 28.08
C VAL A 658 -11.54 5.18 27.65
N GLN A 659 -10.63 5.27 28.63
CA GLN A 659 -9.20 5.24 28.36
C GLN A 659 -8.72 3.80 28.30
N SER A 660 -8.08 3.45 27.18
CA SER A 660 -7.60 2.10 26.89
C SER A 660 -6.09 2.15 26.66
N LEU A 661 -5.35 1.36 27.42
CA LEU A 661 -3.90 1.22 27.25
C LEU A 661 -3.61 0.16 26.19
N ILE A 662 -2.84 0.53 25.18
CA ILE A 662 -2.12 -0.44 24.37
C ILE A 662 -0.79 -0.70 25.08
N ALA A 663 -0.70 -1.84 25.76
CA ALA A 663 0.45 -2.18 26.56
C ALA A 663 1.55 -2.83 25.71
N PRO A 664 2.81 -2.39 25.81
CA PRO A 664 3.93 -3.04 25.13
C PRO A 664 3.97 -4.54 25.42
N ASN A 665 4.31 -5.35 24.43
CA ASN A 665 4.46 -6.79 24.65
C ASN A 665 5.50 -7.11 25.75
N THR A 666 6.48 -6.24 25.95
CA THR A 666 7.53 -6.36 26.98
C THR A 666 7.12 -5.89 28.37
N SER A 667 5.92 -5.34 28.54
CA SER A 667 5.46 -4.72 29.80
C SER A 667 5.13 -5.74 30.89
N GLY A 668 5.14 -5.28 32.17
CA GLY A 668 4.74 -6.07 33.33
C GLY A 668 3.27 -6.55 33.24
N ILE A 669 2.38 -5.68 32.71
CA ILE A 669 0.97 -6.01 32.54
C ILE A 669 0.79 -7.15 31.50
N ALA A 670 1.51 -7.13 30.38
CA ALA A 670 1.49 -8.22 29.39
C ALA A 670 2.03 -9.55 30.01
N ARG A 671 3.09 -9.47 30.82
CA ARG A 671 3.65 -10.66 31.51
C ARG A 671 2.67 -11.20 32.55
N ALA A 672 1.98 -10.35 33.30
CA ALA A 672 0.95 -10.78 34.25
C ALA A 672 -0.24 -11.46 33.57
N ALA A 673 -0.55 -11.08 32.33
CA ALA A 673 -1.52 -11.75 31.46
C ALA A 673 -0.99 -13.08 30.88
N GLY A 674 0.26 -13.45 31.13
CA GLY A 674 0.90 -14.66 30.58
C GLY A 674 1.26 -14.55 29.10
N ILE A 675 1.32 -13.34 28.53
CA ILE A 675 1.70 -13.10 27.13
C ILE A 675 3.23 -13.25 26.99
N PRO A 676 3.72 -14.20 26.16
CA PRO A 676 5.15 -14.37 25.91
C PRO A 676 5.73 -13.29 24.99
N ASP A 677 7.05 -13.27 24.86
CA ASP A 677 7.73 -12.44 23.86
C ASP A 677 7.24 -12.79 22.46
N LEU A 678 7.05 -11.76 21.64
CA LEU A 678 6.66 -11.94 20.25
C LEU A 678 7.74 -12.70 19.48
N LYS A 679 7.29 -13.67 18.69
CA LYS A 679 8.10 -14.48 17.78
C LYS A 679 7.69 -14.21 16.34
N GLN A 680 8.53 -14.66 15.42
CA GLN A 680 8.22 -14.57 13.99
C GLN A 680 6.90 -15.28 13.63
N GLU A 681 6.14 -14.68 12.74
CA GLU A 681 5.11 -15.39 12.01
C GLU A 681 5.77 -16.26 10.95
N THR A 682 5.23 -17.43 10.69
CA THR A 682 5.71 -18.32 9.61
C THR A 682 4.58 -18.69 8.68
N SER A 683 4.88 -18.88 7.41
CA SER A 683 3.88 -19.34 6.44
C SER A 683 4.34 -20.54 5.63
N VAL A 684 3.35 -21.31 5.17
CA VAL A 684 3.48 -22.27 4.08
C VAL A 684 2.53 -21.83 2.98
N ASN A 685 3.08 -21.66 1.79
CA ASN A 685 2.36 -21.19 0.63
C ASN A 685 2.38 -22.26 -0.47
N GLY A 686 1.28 -22.40 -1.17
CA GLY A 686 1.16 -23.21 -2.38
C GLY A 686 0.41 -22.46 -3.46
N SER A 687 0.84 -22.57 -4.70
CA SER A 687 0.11 -22.04 -5.84
C SER A 687 0.13 -23.00 -7.03
N LEU A 688 -0.97 -23.00 -7.79
CA LEU A 688 -1.12 -23.73 -9.05
C LEU A 688 -1.93 -22.87 -10.01
N GLY A 689 -1.42 -22.69 -11.21
CA GLY A 689 -2.09 -21.86 -12.19
C GLY A 689 -1.64 -22.12 -13.60
N PHE A 690 -2.20 -21.35 -14.53
CA PHE A 690 -1.81 -21.38 -15.92
C PHE A 690 -1.85 -19.99 -16.56
N SER A 691 -1.09 -19.83 -17.63
CA SER A 691 -1.14 -18.68 -18.54
C SER A 691 -1.44 -19.15 -19.95
N TRP A 692 -2.41 -18.50 -20.60
CA TRP A 692 -2.88 -18.85 -21.94
C TRP A 692 -2.94 -17.63 -22.84
N LYS A 693 -2.37 -17.75 -24.03
CA LYS A 693 -2.30 -16.70 -25.04
C LYS A 693 -2.78 -17.23 -26.39
N PRO A 694 -4.10 -17.49 -26.53
CA PRO A 694 -4.66 -18.11 -27.73
C PRO A 694 -4.40 -17.30 -29.00
N VAL A 695 -4.41 -15.99 -28.90
CA VAL A 695 -4.10 -15.05 -29.97
C VAL A 695 -3.14 -13.97 -29.48
N LYS A 696 -2.46 -13.30 -30.41
CA LYS A 696 -1.37 -12.35 -30.12
C LYS A 696 -1.76 -11.23 -29.12
N ASN A 697 -3.02 -10.83 -29.13
CA ASN A 697 -3.50 -9.65 -28.41
C ASN A 697 -4.38 -10.01 -27.18
N PHE A 698 -4.45 -11.27 -26.79
CA PHE A 698 -5.22 -11.74 -25.64
C PHE A 698 -4.34 -12.59 -24.73
N THR A 699 -4.36 -12.27 -23.44
CA THR A 699 -3.71 -13.05 -22.39
C THR A 699 -4.73 -13.37 -21.31
N PHE A 700 -4.74 -14.61 -20.87
CA PHE A 700 -5.57 -15.08 -19.77
C PHE A 700 -4.70 -15.83 -18.76
N THR A 701 -4.82 -15.49 -17.47
CA THR A 701 -4.16 -16.21 -16.37
C THR A 701 -5.17 -16.53 -15.29
N ALA A 702 -5.03 -17.72 -14.71
CA ALA A 702 -5.78 -18.12 -13.53
C ALA A 702 -4.82 -18.84 -12.58
N ASP A 703 -4.78 -18.37 -11.32
CA ASP A 703 -3.85 -18.84 -10.30
C ASP A 703 -4.58 -19.08 -8.98
N GLY A 704 -4.77 -20.36 -8.62
CA GLY A 704 -5.23 -20.78 -7.30
C GLY A 704 -4.08 -20.73 -6.29
N TYR A 705 -4.39 -20.36 -5.05
CA TYR A 705 -3.40 -20.26 -4.00
C TYR A 705 -3.94 -20.69 -2.63
N ILE A 706 -3.02 -21.13 -1.79
CA ILE A 706 -3.24 -21.35 -0.36
C ILE A 706 -2.08 -20.75 0.41
N VAL A 707 -2.38 -20.00 1.48
CA VAL A 707 -1.40 -19.42 2.39
C VAL A 707 -1.82 -19.74 3.82
N LYS A 708 -1.05 -20.61 4.49
CA LYS A 708 -1.25 -20.91 5.91
C LYS A 708 -0.22 -20.15 6.74
N VAL A 709 -0.69 -19.26 7.62
CA VAL A 709 0.15 -18.45 8.52
C VAL A 709 -0.01 -18.97 9.94
N LYS A 710 1.11 -19.36 10.56
CA LYS A 710 1.19 -19.77 11.98
C LYS A 710 1.78 -18.64 12.82
N ASN A 711 1.39 -18.60 14.09
CA ASN A 711 1.85 -17.59 15.05
C ASN A 711 1.55 -16.16 14.56
N ARG A 712 0.42 -15.96 13.87
CA ARG A 712 0.04 -14.63 13.38
C ARG A 712 -0.15 -13.69 14.55
N ILE A 713 0.51 -12.53 14.45
CA ILE A 713 0.44 -11.49 15.47
C ILE A 713 -0.85 -10.71 15.27
N VAL A 714 -1.63 -10.63 16.33
CA VAL A 714 -2.89 -9.87 16.38
C VAL A 714 -2.94 -9.05 17.65
N LEU A 715 -3.80 -8.03 17.66
CA LEU A 715 -4.14 -7.30 18.85
C LEU A 715 -5.20 -8.11 19.63
N SER A 716 -5.05 -8.22 20.95
CA SER A 716 -6.05 -8.87 21.81
C SER A 716 -7.35 -8.05 21.87
N GLY A 717 -8.41 -8.62 22.42
CA GLY A 717 -9.56 -7.85 22.87
C GLY A 717 -9.24 -6.98 24.08
N LEU A 718 -10.22 -6.24 24.58
CA LEU A 718 -10.11 -5.31 25.69
C LEU A 718 -10.29 -6.02 27.04
N PHE A 719 -9.24 -6.04 27.85
CA PHE A 719 -9.33 -6.52 29.24
C PHE A 719 -9.73 -5.36 30.14
N SER A 720 -10.80 -5.53 30.93
CA SER A 720 -11.27 -4.50 31.86
C SER A 720 -10.51 -4.58 33.20
N LYS A 721 -10.12 -3.41 33.72
CA LYS A 721 -9.57 -3.30 35.07
C LYS A 721 -10.53 -3.77 36.15
N ASP A 722 -11.82 -3.57 35.92
CA ASP A 722 -12.89 -3.84 36.86
C ASP A 722 -13.49 -5.25 36.71
N ASP A 723 -12.89 -6.12 35.88
CA ASP A 723 -13.28 -7.51 35.75
C ASP A 723 -12.84 -8.28 37.02
N PRO A 724 -13.81 -8.67 37.89
CA PRO A 724 -13.51 -9.32 39.17
C PRO A 724 -12.98 -10.76 38.98
N THR A 725 -13.09 -11.31 37.78
CA THR A 725 -12.63 -12.66 37.46
C THR A 725 -11.15 -12.72 37.08
N LEU A 726 -10.59 -11.56 36.72
CA LEU A 726 -9.16 -11.45 36.41
C LEU A 726 -8.30 -11.49 37.69
N PRO A 727 -7.09 -12.10 37.63
CA PRO A 727 -6.21 -12.14 38.81
C PRO A 727 -5.84 -10.74 39.29
N PRO A 728 -5.85 -10.49 40.64
CA PRO A 728 -5.42 -9.19 41.18
C PRO A 728 -3.99 -8.80 40.78
N SER A 729 -3.11 -9.78 40.55
CA SER A 729 -1.74 -9.53 40.01
C SER A 729 -1.74 -8.89 38.63
N PHE A 730 -2.79 -9.12 37.83
CA PHE A 730 -2.97 -8.52 36.53
C PHE A 730 -3.66 -7.15 36.63
N THR A 731 -4.81 -7.07 37.29
CA THR A 731 -5.59 -5.83 37.39
C THR A 731 -4.86 -4.71 38.14
N SER A 732 -4.01 -5.05 39.12
CA SER A 732 -3.14 -4.07 39.82
C SER A 732 -2.06 -3.43 38.96
N GLN A 733 -1.76 -3.97 37.79
CA GLN A 733 -0.79 -3.41 36.85
C GLN A 733 -1.38 -2.26 35.99
N PHE A 734 -2.70 -2.09 36.01
CA PHE A 734 -3.34 -1.02 35.24
C PHE A 734 -3.01 0.35 35.87
N PRO A 735 -2.65 1.36 35.08
CA PRO A 735 -2.62 2.74 35.54
C PRO A 735 -3.99 3.17 36.13
N SER A 736 -3.96 4.13 37.04
CA SER A 736 -5.17 4.53 37.80
C SER A 736 -6.29 5.08 36.91
N ASP A 737 -5.94 5.73 35.83
CA ASP A 737 -6.82 6.39 34.84
C ASP A 737 -7.20 5.51 33.65
N VAL A 738 -6.66 4.30 33.58
CA VAL A 738 -6.91 3.34 32.51
C VAL A 738 -8.00 2.37 32.91
N ALA A 739 -9.05 2.25 32.08
CA ALA A 739 -10.15 1.31 32.30
C ALA A 739 -9.93 -0.05 31.63
N THR A 740 -9.26 -0.08 30.49
CA THR A 740 -9.05 -1.30 29.71
C THR A 740 -7.62 -1.38 29.15
N ALA A 741 -7.15 -2.59 28.85
CA ALA A 741 -5.86 -2.80 28.21
C ALA A 741 -5.94 -3.85 27.10
N GLN A 742 -5.09 -3.68 26.08
CA GLN A 742 -4.88 -4.61 24.94
C GLN A 742 -3.40 -4.89 24.75
N PHE A 743 -3.08 -6.01 24.11
CA PHE A 743 -1.71 -6.49 23.88
C PHE A 743 -1.55 -7.05 22.48
N PHE A 744 -0.37 -6.98 21.93
CA PHE A 744 0.02 -7.79 20.78
C PHE A 744 0.45 -9.18 21.22
N ALA A 745 -0.03 -10.21 20.54
CA ALA A 745 0.29 -11.61 20.83
C ALA A 745 0.37 -12.46 19.55
N ASN A 746 1.22 -13.49 19.55
CA ASN A 746 1.20 -14.53 18.51
C ASN A 746 0.02 -15.48 18.78
N ALA A 747 -1.19 -15.05 18.48
CA ALA A 747 -2.41 -15.68 18.98
C ALA A 747 -3.09 -16.62 17.99
N VAL A 748 -2.94 -16.45 16.68
CA VAL A 748 -3.79 -17.19 15.74
C VAL A 748 -3.00 -17.91 14.64
N THR A 749 -3.56 -19.03 14.19
CA THR A 749 -3.18 -19.69 12.94
C THR A 749 -4.31 -19.46 11.92
N THR A 750 -3.97 -18.95 10.75
CA THR A 750 -4.95 -18.65 9.70
C THR A 750 -4.60 -19.37 8.40
N THR A 751 -5.64 -19.78 7.66
CA THR A 751 -5.51 -20.27 6.28
C THR A 751 -6.28 -19.38 5.34
N ASN A 752 -5.63 -18.88 4.31
CA ASN A 752 -6.24 -18.12 3.23
C ASN A 752 -6.16 -18.90 1.93
N VAL A 753 -7.30 -19.17 1.31
CA VAL A 753 -7.43 -19.87 0.03
C VAL A 753 -8.11 -18.94 -0.96
N GLY A 754 -7.62 -18.88 -2.19
CA GLY A 754 -8.22 -18.02 -3.20
C GLY A 754 -7.84 -18.38 -4.63
N LEU A 755 -8.46 -17.66 -5.54
CA LEU A 755 -8.26 -17.75 -7.00
C LEU A 755 -8.13 -16.33 -7.56
N ASP A 756 -7.02 -16.07 -8.22
CA ASP A 756 -6.77 -14.85 -8.99
C ASP A 756 -6.99 -15.09 -10.47
N ILE A 757 -7.74 -14.21 -11.14
CA ILE A 757 -7.99 -14.27 -12.58
C ILE A 757 -7.64 -12.92 -13.20
N VAL A 758 -6.86 -12.93 -14.28
CA VAL A 758 -6.58 -11.76 -15.10
C VAL A 758 -6.78 -12.10 -16.56
N ALA A 759 -7.56 -11.30 -17.26
CA ALA A 759 -7.70 -11.35 -18.71
C ALA A 759 -7.42 -9.95 -19.28
N ASP A 760 -6.55 -9.89 -20.24
CA ASP A 760 -6.15 -8.67 -20.94
C ASP A 760 -6.33 -8.86 -22.45
N TYR A 761 -7.04 -7.95 -23.10
CA TYR A 761 -7.30 -7.98 -24.52
C TYR A 761 -7.13 -6.59 -25.15
N THR A 762 -6.29 -6.49 -26.17
CA THR A 762 -6.12 -5.26 -26.94
C THR A 762 -6.44 -5.50 -28.40
N MET A 763 -7.48 -4.86 -28.91
CA MET A 763 -7.84 -4.89 -30.33
C MET A 763 -7.52 -3.56 -31.00
N LYS A 764 -6.86 -3.62 -32.15
CA LYS A 764 -6.53 -2.44 -32.97
C LYS A 764 -7.02 -2.63 -34.40
N TRP A 765 -7.74 -1.66 -34.92
CA TRP A 765 -8.20 -1.60 -36.31
C TRP A 765 -8.26 -0.13 -36.78
N ASP A 766 -7.72 0.16 -37.93
CA ASP A 766 -7.59 1.54 -38.45
C ASP A 766 -7.04 2.52 -37.40
N GLN A 767 -7.83 3.51 -37.03
CA GLN A 767 -7.51 4.49 -35.98
C GLN A 767 -8.12 4.14 -34.61
N ASN A 768 -8.68 2.95 -34.47
CA ASN A 768 -9.39 2.52 -33.28
C ASN A 768 -8.50 1.60 -32.42
N THR A 769 -8.59 1.73 -31.14
CA THR A 769 -8.03 0.78 -30.16
C THR A 769 -9.06 0.52 -29.07
N LEU A 770 -9.38 -0.74 -28.84
CA LEU A 770 -10.15 -1.19 -27.69
C LEU A 770 -9.26 -2.00 -26.77
N LYS A 771 -9.19 -1.62 -25.51
CA LYS A 771 -8.54 -2.37 -24.44
C LYS A 771 -9.59 -2.87 -23.48
N VAL A 772 -9.49 -4.14 -23.11
CA VAL A 772 -10.36 -4.78 -22.11
C VAL A 772 -9.46 -5.41 -21.07
N LEU A 773 -9.62 -5.01 -19.81
CA LEU A 773 -8.95 -5.58 -18.66
C LEU A 773 -10.01 -6.19 -17.73
N LEU A 774 -9.89 -7.46 -17.42
CA LEU A 774 -10.60 -8.11 -16.32
C LEU A 774 -9.58 -8.56 -15.29
N ALA A 775 -9.70 -8.07 -14.07
CA ALA A 775 -8.89 -8.50 -12.93
C ALA A 775 -9.80 -8.86 -11.76
N GLY A 776 -9.69 -10.06 -11.22
CA GLY A 776 -10.57 -10.51 -10.16
C GLY A 776 -9.92 -11.49 -9.20
N ASN A 777 -10.42 -11.47 -7.97
CA ASN A 777 -10.03 -12.36 -6.90
C ASN A 777 -11.26 -12.87 -6.17
N ILE A 778 -11.25 -14.15 -5.84
CA ILE A 778 -12.17 -14.78 -4.88
C ILE A 778 -11.32 -15.41 -3.80
N GLN A 779 -11.64 -15.16 -2.52
CA GLN A 779 -10.86 -15.66 -1.41
C GLN A 779 -11.70 -15.98 -0.18
N HIS A 780 -11.15 -16.83 0.67
CA HIS A 780 -11.70 -17.16 1.96
C HIS A 780 -10.58 -17.26 3.00
N ILE A 781 -10.76 -16.57 4.12
CA ILE A 781 -9.86 -16.61 5.28
C ILE A 781 -10.56 -17.38 6.38
N SER A 782 -9.91 -18.43 6.88
CA SER A 782 -10.31 -19.17 8.08
C SER A 782 -9.31 -18.95 9.21
N ILE A 783 -9.79 -18.99 10.44
CA ILE A 783 -8.97 -19.11 11.64
C ILE A 783 -9.00 -20.58 12.02
N ASP A 784 -7.83 -21.21 11.96
CA ASP A 784 -7.70 -22.65 12.17
C ASP A 784 -7.48 -22.98 13.64
N ASP A 785 -6.82 -22.09 14.38
CA ASP A 785 -6.44 -22.30 15.78
C ASP A 785 -6.18 -20.97 16.49
N ILE A 786 -6.47 -20.92 17.80
CA ILE A 786 -6.23 -19.77 18.67
C ILE A 786 -5.38 -20.23 19.84
N HIS A 787 -4.17 -19.70 19.96
CA HIS A 787 -3.20 -20.02 20.99
C HIS A 787 -3.40 -19.11 22.21
N ILE A 788 -4.20 -19.56 23.16
CA ILE A 788 -4.54 -18.79 24.36
C ILE A 788 -3.46 -19.03 25.43
N PRO A 789 -2.89 -17.97 26.05
CA PRO A 789 -2.00 -18.13 27.20
C PRO A 789 -2.66 -18.89 28.35
N SER A 790 -1.90 -19.73 29.04
CA SER A 790 -2.45 -20.59 30.13
C SER A 790 -3.12 -19.77 31.24
N ALA A 791 -2.62 -18.57 31.51
CA ALA A 791 -3.19 -17.68 32.54
C ALA A 791 -4.57 -17.10 32.15
N LEU A 792 -4.95 -17.14 30.85
CA LEU A 792 -6.20 -16.64 30.29
C LEU A 792 -7.07 -17.78 29.72
N ASN A 793 -6.70 -19.04 30.00
CA ASN A 793 -7.39 -20.23 29.51
C ASN A 793 -8.29 -20.89 30.57
N ASP A 794 -8.54 -20.22 31.67
CA ASP A 794 -9.28 -20.68 32.84
C ASP A 794 -10.80 -20.54 32.67
N SER A 795 -11.27 -19.63 31.81
CA SER A 795 -12.68 -19.40 31.55
C SER A 795 -12.95 -19.12 30.08
N LYS A 796 -14.18 -19.38 29.63
CA LYS A 796 -14.60 -19.03 28.27
C LYS A 796 -14.61 -17.50 28.07
N LEU A 797 -14.86 -16.74 29.10
CA LEU A 797 -14.83 -15.30 29.11
C LEU A 797 -13.40 -14.80 28.79
N HIS A 798 -12.39 -15.25 29.54
CA HIS A 798 -11.00 -14.84 29.32
C HIS A 798 -10.45 -15.28 27.96
N GLN A 799 -10.80 -16.51 27.52
CA GLN A 799 -10.45 -16.99 26.17
C GLN A 799 -10.98 -16.06 25.08
N LYS A 800 -12.25 -15.65 25.20
CA LYS A 800 -12.91 -14.76 24.25
C LYS A 800 -12.45 -13.30 24.38
N THR A 801 -12.11 -12.83 25.60
CA THR A 801 -11.50 -11.52 25.79
C THR A 801 -10.11 -11.47 25.14
N PHE A 802 -9.34 -12.56 25.24
CA PHE A 802 -8.02 -12.62 24.61
C PHE A 802 -8.09 -12.49 23.09
N TYR A 803 -9.03 -13.20 22.43
CA TYR A 803 -9.28 -13.04 21.01
C TYR A 803 -10.79 -13.08 20.74
N SER A 804 -11.37 -11.89 20.65
CA SER A 804 -12.82 -11.72 20.56
C SER A 804 -13.37 -12.02 19.18
N ASP A 805 -14.67 -12.30 19.11
CA ASP A 805 -15.39 -12.46 17.85
C ASP A 805 -15.32 -11.18 17.00
N ARG A 806 -15.21 -10.00 17.67
CA ARG A 806 -15.01 -8.71 17.00
C ARG A 806 -13.64 -8.62 16.30
N GLU A 807 -12.54 -8.95 16.99
CA GLU A 807 -11.19 -8.96 16.40
C GLU A 807 -11.08 -9.99 15.26
N GLU A 808 -11.75 -11.14 15.39
CA GLU A 808 -11.85 -12.11 14.32
C GLU A 808 -12.57 -11.55 13.09
N ALA A 809 -13.69 -10.81 13.29
CA ALA A 809 -14.44 -10.17 12.22
C ALA A 809 -13.58 -9.12 11.50
N PHE A 810 -12.80 -8.30 12.22
CA PHE A 810 -11.89 -7.31 11.65
C PHE A 810 -10.76 -7.95 10.83
N LEU A 811 -10.17 -9.04 11.32
CA LEU A 811 -9.16 -9.79 10.57
C LEU A 811 -9.74 -10.30 9.24
N LYS A 812 -10.95 -10.87 9.26
CA LYS A 812 -11.64 -11.35 8.05
C LYS A 812 -12.10 -10.22 7.12
N ALA A 813 -12.36 -9.04 7.65
CA ALA A 813 -12.77 -7.86 6.88
C ALA A 813 -11.61 -7.15 6.17
N SER A 814 -10.36 -7.58 6.39
CA SER A 814 -9.17 -7.00 5.74
C SER A 814 -9.24 -7.07 4.20
N ALA A 815 -10.04 -7.98 3.65
CA ALA A 815 -10.38 -8.04 2.23
C ALA A 815 -11.77 -8.63 2.02
N PRO A 816 -12.55 -8.18 1.02
CA PRO A 816 -13.82 -8.80 0.67
C PRO A 816 -13.59 -10.22 0.12
N LYS A 817 -14.59 -11.10 0.28
CA LYS A 817 -14.56 -12.47 -0.26
C LYS A 817 -14.41 -12.52 -1.77
N GLY A 818 -14.75 -11.46 -2.47
CA GLY A 818 -14.53 -11.32 -3.90
C GLY A 818 -14.41 -9.86 -4.30
N LYS A 819 -13.47 -9.56 -5.20
CA LYS A 819 -13.33 -8.27 -5.87
C LYS A 819 -13.06 -8.50 -7.35
N TRP A 820 -13.78 -7.78 -8.21
CA TRP A 820 -13.65 -7.88 -9.67
C TRP A 820 -13.65 -6.50 -10.29
N SER A 821 -12.69 -6.23 -11.14
CA SER A 821 -12.60 -5.00 -11.94
C SER A 821 -12.67 -5.33 -13.42
N LEU A 822 -13.58 -4.68 -14.15
CA LEU A 822 -13.69 -4.75 -15.60
C LEU A 822 -13.46 -3.35 -16.16
N GLY A 823 -12.42 -3.18 -16.97
CA GLY A 823 -12.10 -1.95 -17.68
C GLY A 823 -12.35 -2.11 -19.19
N LEU A 824 -13.01 -1.10 -19.75
CA LEU A 824 -13.26 -0.96 -21.19
C LEU A 824 -12.73 0.41 -21.60
N ASP A 825 -11.61 0.46 -22.33
CA ASP A 825 -10.98 1.70 -22.80
C ASP A 825 -10.96 1.71 -24.33
N TYR A 826 -11.68 2.65 -24.92
CA TYR A 826 -11.78 2.81 -26.35
C TYR A 826 -11.16 4.13 -26.80
N THR A 827 -10.30 4.08 -27.80
CA THR A 827 -9.74 5.28 -28.44
C THR A 827 -9.98 5.26 -29.94
N ARG A 828 -10.34 6.43 -30.48
CA ARG A 828 -10.47 6.69 -31.93
C ARG A 828 -9.73 7.97 -32.28
N GLY A 829 -8.60 7.83 -32.95
CA GLY A 829 -7.75 8.96 -33.29
C GLY A 829 -7.32 9.78 -32.08
N LYS A 830 -7.90 10.98 -31.90
CA LYS A 830 -7.61 11.88 -30.77
C LYS A 830 -8.57 11.74 -29.58
N LEU A 831 -9.65 11.01 -29.73
CA LEU A 831 -10.70 10.85 -28.72
C LEU A 831 -10.54 9.53 -27.99
N GLY A 832 -10.76 9.52 -26.70
CA GLY A 832 -10.80 8.33 -25.86
C GLY A 832 -12.03 8.35 -24.93
N PHE A 833 -12.56 7.17 -24.65
CA PHE A 833 -13.67 6.94 -23.73
C PHE A 833 -13.38 5.69 -22.91
N GLY A 834 -13.72 5.71 -21.66
CA GLY A 834 -13.58 4.52 -20.79
C GLY A 834 -14.75 4.36 -19.86
N ALA A 835 -15.01 3.08 -19.54
CA ALA A 835 -15.95 2.66 -18.52
C ALA A 835 -15.30 1.55 -17.68
N HIS A 836 -15.21 1.78 -16.38
CA HIS A 836 -14.62 0.84 -15.44
C HIS A 836 -15.64 0.44 -14.39
N LEU A 837 -15.88 -0.85 -14.25
CA LEU A 837 -16.78 -1.42 -13.26
C LEU A 837 -15.96 -2.14 -12.20
N THR A 838 -16.26 -1.89 -10.93
CA THR A 838 -15.64 -2.64 -9.84
C THR A 838 -16.72 -3.23 -8.93
N TYR A 839 -16.73 -4.54 -8.81
CA TYR A 839 -17.53 -5.29 -7.85
C TYR A 839 -16.75 -5.51 -6.57
N TYR A 840 -17.39 -5.20 -5.45
CA TYR A 840 -16.90 -5.47 -4.10
C TYR A 840 -17.84 -6.45 -3.41
N GLY A 841 -17.32 -7.57 -2.95
CA GLY A 841 -18.08 -8.58 -2.20
C GLY A 841 -18.54 -8.06 -0.83
N LYS A 842 -19.43 -8.83 -0.21
CA LYS A 842 -19.95 -8.56 1.13
C LYS A 842 -18.82 -8.58 2.18
N ILE A 843 -18.86 -7.64 3.12
CA ILE A 843 -18.07 -7.59 4.35
C ILE A 843 -19.02 -7.61 5.54
N VAL A 844 -18.60 -8.25 6.62
CA VAL A 844 -19.33 -8.30 7.89
C VAL A 844 -18.40 -7.83 8.98
N LEU A 845 -18.88 -6.89 9.81
CA LEU A 845 -18.20 -6.42 11.01
C LEU A 845 -19.13 -6.59 12.22
N LEU A 846 -18.56 -6.51 13.41
CA LEU A 846 -19.27 -6.50 14.67
C LEU A 846 -19.02 -5.17 15.39
N GLY A 847 -20.03 -4.67 16.08
CA GLY A 847 -19.92 -3.51 16.97
C GLY A 847 -19.22 -3.83 18.27
N PHE A 848 -19.28 -2.89 19.23
CA PHE A 848 -18.72 -3.09 20.57
C PHE A 848 -19.69 -3.83 21.50
N GLY A 849 -21.01 -3.78 21.24
CA GLY A 849 -22.03 -4.40 22.07
C GLY A 849 -22.40 -3.59 23.29
N ASP A 850 -23.49 -3.99 23.95
CA ASP A 850 -23.91 -3.41 25.22
C ASP A 850 -22.97 -3.85 26.34
N GLY A 851 -22.26 -2.90 26.91
CA GLY A 851 -21.40 -3.14 28.08
C GLY A 851 -22.12 -3.30 29.41
N ALA A 852 -23.40 -3.01 29.43
CA ALA A 852 -24.20 -3.16 30.65
C ALA A 852 -24.79 -4.56 30.70
N SER A 853 -24.24 -5.43 31.52
CA SER A 853 -24.92 -6.64 31.94
C SER A 853 -25.88 -6.30 33.07
N PRO A 854 -27.15 -6.60 32.93
CA PRO A 854 -28.09 -6.48 34.07
C PRO A 854 -27.72 -7.40 35.23
N SER A 855 -26.91 -8.43 35.01
CA SER A 855 -26.53 -9.45 36.02
C SER A 855 -25.02 -9.43 36.35
N GLY A 856 -24.19 -8.59 35.71
CA GLY A 856 -22.75 -8.63 35.91
C GLY A 856 -22.03 -9.84 35.24
N ASP A 857 -22.81 -10.80 34.74
CA ASP A 857 -22.32 -12.10 34.24
C ASP A 857 -22.50 -12.26 32.73
N ASN A 858 -22.80 -11.17 32.00
CA ASN A 858 -23.09 -11.27 30.58
C ASN A 858 -21.81 -11.53 29.76
N PRO A 859 -21.62 -12.74 29.21
CA PRO A 859 -20.48 -13.04 28.37
C PRO A 859 -20.52 -12.30 27.02
N ASN A 860 -21.50 -11.42 26.81
CA ASN A 860 -21.80 -10.79 25.53
C ASN A 860 -21.33 -9.33 25.44
N TYR A 861 -20.78 -8.77 26.53
CA TYR A 861 -20.37 -7.37 26.49
C TYR A 861 -18.96 -7.15 25.89
N SER A 862 -18.71 -5.91 25.48
CA SER A 862 -17.38 -5.38 25.12
C SER A 862 -16.68 -6.12 23.98
N GLY A 863 -17.39 -6.40 22.88
CA GLY A 863 -16.76 -6.94 21.69
C GLY A 863 -16.39 -8.44 21.75
N ILE A 864 -16.64 -9.11 22.88
CA ILE A 864 -16.39 -10.55 23.06
C ILE A 864 -17.35 -11.36 22.20
N ASN A 865 -18.64 -11.17 22.42
CA ASN A 865 -19.75 -11.65 21.61
C ASN A 865 -20.78 -10.52 21.58
N PRO A 866 -20.53 -9.45 20.78
CA PRO A 866 -21.27 -8.21 20.90
C PRO A 866 -22.74 -8.40 20.60
N GLN A 867 -23.55 -8.15 21.62
CA GLN A 867 -25.01 -8.16 21.54
C GLN A 867 -25.55 -6.85 22.09
N VAL A 868 -26.67 -6.43 21.55
CA VAL A 868 -27.36 -5.19 21.92
C VAL A 868 -28.85 -5.45 22.14
N PRO A 869 -29.51 -4.73 23.07
CA PRO A 869 -30.94 -4.85 23.25
C PRO A 869 -31.69 -4.34 22.02
N THR A 870 -32.82 -4.97 21.72
CA THR A 870 -33.67 -4.54 20.61
C THR A 870 -34.45 -3.27 20.92
N ASP A 871 -34.76 -2.47 19.89
CA ASP A 871 -35.61 -1.27 20.03
C ASP A 871 -37.04 -1.59 20.49
N ALA A 872 -37.53 -2.79 20.19
CA ALA A 872 -38.91 -3.21 20.51
C ALA A 872 -39.04 -3.70 21.94
N ASP A 873 -38.03 -4.41 22.45
CA ASP A 873 -37.99 -4.94 23.81
C ASP A 873 -36.54 -4.96 24.31
N PRO A 874 -36.15 -4.05 25.21
CA PRO A 874 -34.81 -3.97 25.75
C PRO A 874 -34.35 -5.21 26.54
N SER A 875 -35.26 -6.13 26.89
CA SER A 875 -34.88 -7.41 27.54
C SER A 875 -34.41 -8.47 26.52
N VAL A 876 -34.64 -8.25 25.22
CA VAL A 876 -34.27 -9.15 24.12
C VAL A 876 -33.02 -8.65 23.44
N TYR A 877 -31.94 -9.43 23.52
CA TYR A 877 -30.66 -9.12 22.94
C TYR A 877 -30.48 -9.79 21.57
N VAL A 878 -29.84 -9.09 20.65
CA VAL A 878 -29.49 -9.58 19.31
C VAL A 878 -28.02 -9.31 19.02
N PRO A 879 -27.34 -10.17 18.19
CA PRO A 879 -25.97 -9.90 17.79
C PRO A 879 -25.85 -8.57 17.06
N GLU A 880 -24.88 -7.76 17.45
CA GLU A 880 -24.61 -6.47 16.83
C GLU A 880 -23.74 -6.67 15.57
N VAL A 881 -24.41 -7.05 14.50
CA VAL A 881 -23.78 -7.37 13.22
C VAL A 881 -24.05 -6.26 12.20
N PHE A 882 -22.97 -5.72 11.62
CA PHE A 882 -23.03 -4.75 10.53
C PHE A 882 -22.76 -5.46 9.19
N ASN A 883 -23.79 -5.49 8.34
CA ASN A 883 -23.72 -6.15 7.05
C ASN A 883 -23.51 -5.15 5.92
N TYR A 884 -22.30 -5.07 5.41
CA TYR A 884 -21.95 -4.30 4.21
C TYR A 884 -22.09 -5.19 2.98
N ASN A 885 -23.29 -5.19 2.39
CA ASN A 885 -23.61 -6.03 1.25
C ASN A 885 -22.76 -5.70 0.01
N ALA A 886 -22.68 -6.65 -0.92
CA ALA A 886 -21.96 -6.47 -2.16
C ALA A 886 -22.45 -5.24 -2.96
N LYS A 887 -21.50 -4.54 -3.58
CA LYS A 887 -21.73 -3.32 -4.35
C LYS A 887 -20.97 -3.34 -5.67
N VAL A 888 -21.48 -2.62 -6.65
CA VAL A 888 -20.80 -2.33 -7.92
C VAL A 888 -20.67 -0.83 -8.05
N THR A 889 -19.47 -0.34 -8.29
CA THR A 889 -19.22 1.05 -8.69
C THR A 889 -18.91 1.09 -10.18
N THR A 890 -19.25 2.20 -10.82
CA THR A 890 -19.00 2.43 -12.24
C THR A 890 -18.33 3.78 -12.39
N ASP A 891 -17.13 3.77 -13.00
CA ASP A 891 -16.37 4.96 -13.33
C ASP A 891 -16.46 5.19 -14.84
N ILE A 892 -16.63 6.44 -15.29
CA ILE A 892 -16.66 6.79 -16.70
C ILE A 892 -15.74 7.97 -16.96
N TYR A 893 -15.11 7.99 -18.13
CA TYR A 893 -14.32 9.13 -18.54
C TYR A 893 -14.36 9.36 -20.04
N ALA A 894 -14.05 10.61 -20.43
CA ALA A 894 -13.72 11.00 -21.79
C ALA A 894 -12.34 11.67 -21.80
N SER A 895 -11.63 11.53 -22.90
CA SER A 895 -10.35 12.19 -23.11
C SER A 895 -10.23 12.74 -24.52
N VAL A 896 -9.45 13.80 -24.68
CA VAL A 896 -9.13 14.40 -25.97
C VAL A 896 -7.65 14.77 -26.04
N LYS A 897 -6.97 14.32 -27.07
CA LYS A 897 -5.60 14.71 -27.41
C LYS A 897 -5.64 15.96 -28.28
N LEU A 898 -5.57 17.15 -27.67
CA LEU A 898 -5.67 18.43 -28.38
C LEU A 898 -4.49 18.66 -29.32
N SER A 899 -3.28 18.32 -28.86
CA SER A 899 -2.05 18.42 -29.65
C SER A 899 -1.18 17.19 -29.44
N LYS A 900 0.01 17.13 -30.01
CA LYS A 900 1.00 16.08 -29.75
C LYS A 900 1.41 16.06 -28.28
N ASN A 901 1.35 17.20 -27.61
CA ASN A 901 1.89 17.44 -26.27
C ASN A 901 0.84 17.59 -25.19
N LEU A 902 -0.45 17.83 -25.54
CA LEU A 902 -1.50 18.12 -24.55
C LEU A 902 -2.67 17.16 -24.69
N SER A 903 -3.01 16.52 -23.60
CA SER A 903 -4.21 15.70 -23.44
C SER A 903 -5.07 16.21 -22.29
N ILE A 904 -6.38 16.16 -22.44
CA ILE A 904 -7.38 16.50 -21.41
C ILE A 904 -8.18 15.25 -21.09
N PHE A 905 -8.46 15.04 -19.81
CA PHE A 905 -9.30 13.96 -19.30
C PHE A 905 -10.37 14.57 -18.40
N ALA A 906 -11.60 14.08 -18.48
CA ALA A 906 -12.67 14.46 -17.58
C ALA A 906 -13.64 13.30 -17.39
N GLY A 907 -14.23 13.18 -16.21
CA GLY A 907 -15.14 12.09 -15.91
C GLY A 907 -15.67 12.09 -14.49
N ALA A 908 -16.21 10.94 -14.12
CA ALA A 908 -16.72 10.70 -12.78
C ALA A 908 -16.42 9.25 -12.35
N ASP A 909 -15.83 9.09 -11.16
CA ASP A 909 -15.78 7.82 -10.47
C ASP A 909 -17.08 7.63 -9.69
N ASN A 910 -17.54 6.39 -9.58
CA ASN A 910 -18.80 6.02 -8.92
C ASN A 910 -19.97 6.90 -9.42
N VAL A 911 -20.16 6.96 -10.74
CA VAL A 911 -21.12 7.86 -11.41
C VAL A 911 -22.55 7.71 -10.89
N PHE A 912 -22.93 6.53 -10.40
CA PHE A 912 -24.24 6.24 -9.84
C PHE A 912 -24.39 6.58 -8.35
N ASN A 913 -23.36 7.19 -7.73
CA ASN A 913 -23.39 7.60 -6.32
C ASN A 913 -23.73 6.44 -5.35
N VAL A 914 -23.09 5.29 -5.56
CA VAL A 914 -23.28 4.09 -4.74
C VAL A 914 -22.57 4.28 -3.40
N HIS A 915 -23.24 3.88 -2.31
CA HIS A 915 -22.71 3.89 -0.94
C HIS A 915 -22.76 2.49 -0.33
N PRO A 916 -21.90 2.18 0.67
CA PRO A 916 -22.07 0.98 1.47
C PRO A 916 -23.38 1.02 2.27
N ASN A 917 -23.79 -0.09 2.85
CA ASN A 917 -24.87 -0.11 3.81
C ASN A 917 -24.46 0.66 5.07
N LEU A 918 -25.43 1.22 5.78
CA LEU A 918 -25.17 1.81 7.10
C LEU A 918 -24.73 0.74 8.09
N GLY A 919 -23.82 1.09 9.02
CA GLY A 919 -23.42 0.27 10.16
C GLY A 919 -24.52 0.28 11.23
N VAL A 920 -25.63 -0.39 10.94
CA VAL A 920 -26.82 -0.42 11.78
C VAL A 920 -27.39 -1.83 11.80
N ASN A 921 -27.72 -2.33 12.99
CA ASN A 921 -28.56 -3.51 13.13
C ASN A 921 -30.05 -3.09 12.97
N PRO A 922 -30.82 -3.65 12.04
CA PRO A 922 -32.24 -3.25 11.84
C PRO A 922 -33.16 -3.44 13.05
N LEU A 923 -32.82 -4.36 13.94
CA LEU A 923 -33.59 -4.65 15.15
C LEU A 923 -33.18 -3.79 16.36
N ALA A 924 -31.99 -3.19 16.28
CA ALA A 924 -31.41 -2.40 17.39
C ALA A 924 -30.84 -1.09 16.82
N LYS A 925 -31.66 -0.28 16.20
CA LYS A 925 -31.27 0.99 15.56
C LYS A 925 -30.78 2.03 16.57
N GLY A 926 -31.12 1.85 17.85
CA GLY A 926 -30.63 2.62 18.95
C GLY A 926 -29.13 2.57 19.12
N TRP A 927 -28.49 1.50 18.63
CA TRP A 927 -27.06 1.24 18.68
C TRP A 927 -26.34 1.60 17.36
N ALA A 928 -27.02 2.32 16.46
CA ALA A 928 -26.38 2.80 15.24
C ALA A 928 -25.20 3.73 15.58
N GLY A 929 -24.03 3.48 14.97
CA GLY A 929 -22.81 4.23 15.25
C GLY A 929 -21.94 3.63 16.36
N ASP A 930 -22.32 2.47 16.93
CA ASP A 930 -21.47 1.67 17.82
C ASP A 930 -20.45 0.81 17.02
N ASN A 931 -20.02 1.33 15.89
CA ASN A 931 -19.01 0.75 15.02
C ASN A 931 -17.63 1.36 15.30
N GLU A 932 -16.60 0.85 14.66
CA GLU A 932 -15.22 1.29 14.86
C GLU A 932 -15.02 2.80 14.65
N SER A 933 -15.65 3.34 13.63
CA SER A 933 -15.50 4.76 13.27
C SER A 933 -16.40 5.69 14.08
N GLY A 934 -17.42 5.14 14.79
CA GLY A 934 -18.46 5.91 15.46
C GLY A 934 -19.27 6.79 14.53
N GLY A 935 -19.26 6.52 13.24
CA GLY A 935 -19.99 7.22 12.18
C GLY A 935 -21.06 6.35 11.54
N PRO A 936 -21.69 6.83 10.47
CA PRO A 936 -22.71 6.05 9.76
C PRO A 936 -22.19 4.78 9.09
N TRP A 937 -20.91 4.72 8.79
CA TRP A 937 -20.23 3.62 8.13
C TRP A 937 -18.87 3.35 8.74
N ASP A 938 -18.43 2.10 8.69
CA ASP A 938 -17.02 1.78 8.72
C ASP A 938 -16.39 1.98 7.35
N SER A 939 -15.08 2.21 7.32
CA SER A 939 -14.30 2.32 6.09
C SER A 939 -14.06 0.94 5.50
N VAL A 940 -15.00 0.45 4.69
CA VAL A 940 -14.99 -0.88 4.05
C VAL A 940 -15.16 -0.78 2.54
N GLN A 941 -14.83 -1.84 1.83
CA GLN A 941 -15.08 -2.00 0.39
C GLN A 941 -14.50 -0.83 -0.44
N MET A 942 -15.40 -0.02 -1.07
CA MET A 942 -15.06 1.11 -1.94
C MET A 942 -14.95 2.46 -1.23
N GLY A 943 -15.06 2.50 0.10
CA GLY A 943 -15.24 3.74 0.86
C GLY A 943 -16.69 4.25 0.81
N PHE A 944 -16.96 5.43 1.38
CA PHE A 944 -18.34 5.92 1.61
C PHE A 944 -18.62 7.30 0.99
N ASN A 945 -17.69 7.93 0.29
CA ASN A 945 -17.84 9.34 -0.15
C ASN A 945 -18.78 9.56 -1.34
N GLY A 946 -19.20 8.51 -2.04
CA GLY A 946 -20.09 8.62 -3.19
C GLY A 946 -19.39 9.02 -4.48
N ARG A 947 -20.10 9.77 -5.36
CA ARG A 947 -19.62 10.17 -6.69
C ARG A 947 -18.49 11.19 -6.61
N ARG A 948 -17.40 10.97 -7.36
CA ARG A 948 -16.26 11.88 -7.48
C ARG A 948 -16.13 12.39 -8.91
N LEU A 949 -16.25 13.68 -9.13
CA LEU A 949 -15.99 14.34 -10.42
C LEU A 949 -14.51 14.66 -10.55
N PHE A 950 -13.97 14.67 -11.77
CA PHE A 950 -12.57 15.03 -12.00
C PHE A 950 -12.31 15.64 -13.37
N GLY A 951 -11.23 16.42 -13.44
CA GLY A 951 -10.62 16.91 -14.67
C GLY A 951 -9.11 16.92 -14.55
N LYS A 952 -8.39 16.45 -15.58
CA LYS A 952 -6.93 16.40 -15.61
C LYS A 952 -6.36 16.91 -16.92
N LEU A 953 -5.18 17.50 -16.85
CA LEU A 953 -4.36 17.91 -17.98
C LEU A 953 -3.04 17.15 -17.93
N ALA A 954 -2.61 16.61 -19.06
CA ALA A 954 -1.33 15.97 -19.23
C ALA A 954 -0.54 16.61 -20.38
N PHE A 955 0.64 17.11 -20.02
CA PHE A 955 1.60 17.73 -20.94
C PHE A 955 2.82 16.83 -21.08
N ASN A 956 3.23 16.55 -22.33
CA ASN A 956 4.40 15.73 -22.65
C ASN A 956 5.20 16.45 -23.74
N PHE A 957 6.45 16.82 -23.52
CA PHE A 957 7.28 17.56 -24.48
C PHE A 957 8.78 17.38 -24.27
#